data_4a491b95744943f1cc7cd42f1b770952
#
_entry.id   4a491b95744943f1cc7cd42f1b770952
#
_cell.length_a   1.000
_cell.length_b   1.000
_cell.length_c   1.000
_cell.angle_alpha   90.00
_cell.angle_beta   90.00
_cell.angle_gamma   90.00
#
_symmetry.space_group_name_H-M   'P 1'
#
loop_
_entity.id
_entity.type
_entity.pdbx_description
1 polymer ?
#
loop_
_entity_poly.entity_id
_entity_poly.type
_entity_poly.pdbx_seq_one_letter_code
_entity_poly.pdbx_strand_id
1 'polypeptide(L)'
;MSEENKNQEYSADNIQVLEGLEAVRKRPAMYIGDIGQKGLHHLVYEVVDNSIDEALAGHCSHIDVFINDDNSITVTDNGRGIPTGIHEKEGRSALEVVMTVLHAGGKFDKGSYKVSGGLHGVGVSCVNALSSDLRVEVHRDGKVFEQEYKIGKPQYDVREIGTTDKTGTYVTFKPDASIFVETIYNFDVLSARLRELSFLNKGINLSLTDKRTIDDQGSFVKAEFISEGGLKEFVKFLDGTRESILNDVIYFDGEKDGVPVEVAMVYNSSYTENVHSYVNNINTHEGGTHLSGFRRGLTRTLKKYADNSGLLKKVKFEISADDFREGLTAVISVKVMEPQFEGQTKTKLGNKEVTTAVSQSVSDMLSFYLEENPAQAQIIVQKVILAATARNAARKAREMVQRKSIMSGSGLPGKLSDCSERDPSKCEIFLVEGDSAGGTAKQGRDRHFQAILPLRGKILNVEKSMQHKVFENEEIKNMYTALGVSVGTEEDERALNTTKLRYHKVVIMTDADIDGSHIATLILTFFFRYMKELVEKGFVYIATPPLYLLKKGKDQRYCWSDEERDILVKEMKGGKDVNIGIQRYKGLGEMNAVQLWDTTLNPEERTLKRVTIDSAVEADRVFSMLMGDEVPPRRAFIEANAKYAKIDA
;
A
#
# COMPACT_ATOMS: atom_id res chain seq x y z
N MET A 1 22.31 21.95 -43.74
CA MET A 1 21.33 22.99 -43.38
C MET A 1 21.19 22.93 -41.90
N SER A 2 21.73 23.94 -41.23
CA SER A 2 21.82 24.05 -39.78
C SER A 2 20.46 24.43 -39.20
N GLU A 3 19.85 23.57 -38.40
CA GLU A 3 18.71 23.95 -37.55
C GLU A 3 19.21 24.83 -36.40
N GLU A 4 18.79 26.05 -36.42
CA GLU A 4 19.02 27.05 -35.38
C GLU A 4 18.33 26.59 -34.09
N ASN A 5 19.12 26.16 -33.11
CA ASN A 5 18.70 26.06 -31.71
C ASN A 5 18.39 27.49 -31.19
N LYS A 6 17.14 27.92 -31.29
CA LYS A 6 16.67 29.11 -30.57
C LYS A 6 16.72 28.78 -29.10
N ASN A 7 17.78 29.21 -28.43
CA ASN A 7 17.77 29.40 -27.00
C ASN A 7 16.62 30.37 -26.66
N GLN A 8 15.51 29.86 -26.17
CA GLN A 8 14.47 30.68 -25.56
C GLN A 8 15.08 31.26 -24.29
N GLU A 9 15.40 32.56 -24.30
CA GLU A 9 15.81 33.31 -23.12
C GLU A 9 14.70 33.18 -22.06
N TYR A 10 15.07 32.75 -20.85
CA TYR A 10 14.17 32.70 -19.71
C TYR A 10 13.84 34.14 -19.30
N SER A 11 12.64 34.59 -19.67
CA SER A 11 12.13 35.95 -19.40
C SER A 11 10.89 35.90 -18.50
N ALA A 12 10.45 37.05 -18.02
CA ALA A 12 9.24 37.17 -17.22
C ALA A 12 8.00 36.62 -17.93
N ASP A 13 7.96 36.69 -19.26
CA ASP A 13 6.87 36.16 -20.08
C ASP A 13 6.79 34.62 -20.05
N ASN A 14 7.85 33.95 -19.62
CA ASN A 14 7.88 32.50 -19.47
C ASN A 14 7.28 32.01 -18.13
N ILE A 15 6.97 32.95 -17.20
CA ILE A 15 6.36 32.64 -15.93
C ILE A 15 4.84 32.53 -16.12
N GLN A 16 4.33 31.29 -16.11
CA GLN A 16 2.89 31.03 -16.17
C GLN A 16 2.30 31.00 -14.77
N VAL A 17 1.30 31.83 -14.50
CA VAL A 17 0.47 31.76 -13.30
C VAL A 17 -0.71 30.86 -13.62
N LEU A 18 -0.83 29.75 -12.87
CA LEU A 18 -1.96 28.83 -12.98
C LEU A 18 -2.95 29.16 -11.87
N GLU A 19 -4.18 29.44 -12.23
CA GLU A 19 -5.22 29.78 -11.27
C GLU A 19 -6.21 28.61 -11.09
N GLY A 20 -6.68 28.43 -9.84
CA GLY A 20 -7.76 27.52 -9.51
C GLY A 20 -7.53 26.07 -9.95
N LEU A 21 -8.56 25.47 -10.56
CA LEU A 21 -8.59 24.05 -10.96
C LEU A 21 -7.63 23.70 -12.13
N GLU A 22 -7.16 24.68 -12.89
CA GLU A 22 -6.18 24.44 -13.97
C GLU A 22 -4.83 24.00 -13.41
N ALA A 23 -4.44 24.50 -12.24
CA ALA A 23 -3.23 24.06 -11.54
C ALA A 23 -3.29 22.57 -11.19
N VAL A 24 -4.46 22.09 -10.74
CA VAL A 24 -4.70 20.68 -10.42
C VAL A 24 -4.54 19.81 -11.67
N ARG A 25 -5.17 20.19 -12.78
CA ARG A 25 -5.10 19.43 -14.04
C ARG A 25 -3.69 19.37 -14.63
N LYS A 26 -2.92 20.46 -14.49
CA LYS A 26 -1.55 20.53 -15.02
C LYS A 26 -0.54 19.75 -14.17
N ARG A 27 -0.80 19.61 -12.88
CA ARG A 27 0.08 18.91 -11.91
C ARG A 27 -0.73 17.99 -10.98
N PRO A 28 -1.50 17.01 -11.51
CA PRO A 28 -2.41 16.20 -10.69
C PRO A 28 -1.68 15.43 -9.58
N ALA A 29 -0.48 14.92 -9.84
CA ALA A 29 0.31 14.18 -8.86
C ALA A 29 0.65 14.98 -7.59
N MET A 30 0.67 16.32 -7.64
CA MET A 30 0.88 17.17 -6.46
C MET A 30 -0.32 17.09 -5.48
N TYR A 31 -1.52 16.79 -5.98
CA TYR A 31 -2.77 16.80 -5.21
C TYR A 31 -3.23 15.38 -4.83
N ILE A 32 -3.05 14.42 -5.73
CA ILE A 32 -3.53 13.04 -5.54
C ILE A 32 -2.39 12.00 -5.48
N GLY A 33 -1.13 12.44 -5.51
CA GLY A 33 0.07 11.63 -5.34
C GLY A 33 0.53 10.86 -6.59
N ASP A 34 -0.40 10.40 -7.45
CA ASP A 34 -0.12 9.59 -8.65
C ASP A 34 -1.23 9.81 -9.69
N ILE A 35 -0.97 9.47 -10.96
CA ILE A 35 -1.96 9.45 -12.06
C ILE A 35 -2.28 8.04 -12.55
N GLY A 36 -1.70 7.02 -11.93
CA GLY A 36 -2.03 5.61 -12.15
C GLY A 36 -3.21 5.15 -11.28
N GLN A 37 -3.29 3.84 -11.07
CA GLN A 37 -4.39 3.21 -10.32
C GLN A 37 -4.54 3.77 -8.91
N LYS A 38 -3.44 4.05 -8.20
CA LYS A 38 -3.47 4.61 -6.83
C LYS A 38 -4.13 5.99 -6.80
N GLY A 39 -3.74 6.89 -7.71
CA GLY A 39 -4.35 8.22 -7.82
C GLY A 39 -5.82 8.17 -8.26
N LEU A 40 -6.16 7.21 -9.13
CA LEU A 40 -7.55 6.98 -9.53
C LEU A 40 -8.45 6.64 -8.34
N HIS A 41 -8.04 5.68 -7.50
CA HIS A 41 -8.79 5.30 -6.29
C HIS A 41 -8.82 6.43 -5.25
N HIS A 42 -7.78 7.28 -5.20
CA HIS A 42 -7.73 8.42 -4.30
C HIS A 42 -8.88 9.41 -4.52
N LEU A 43 -9.38 9.56 -5.77
CA LEU A 43 -10.58 10.36 -6.05
C LEU A 43 -11.80 9.86 -5.26
N VAL A 44 -11.97 8.55 -5.18
CA VAL A 44 -13.07 7.94 -4.41
C VAL A 44 -12.88 8.21 -2.92
N TYR A 45 -11.65 8.06 -2.43
CA TYR A 45 -11.32 8.31 -1.01
C TYR A 45 -11.62 9.75 -0.60
N GLU A 46 -11.32 10.74 -1.43
CA GLU A 46 -11.60 12.15 -1.10
C GLU A 46 -13.12 12.43 -0.98
N VAL A 47 -13.96 11.76 -1.78
CA VAL A 47 -15.42 11.90 -1.66
C VAL A 47 -15.97 11.14 -0.45
N VAL A 48 -15.53 9.89 -0.24
CA VAL A 48 -15.94 9.07 0.91
C VAL A 48 -15.49 9.71 2.22
N ASP A 49 -14.26 10.25 2.31
CA ASP A 49 -13.73 10.90 3.51
C ASP A 49 -14.57 12.14 3.88
N ASN A 50 -15.23 12.82 2.93
CA ASN A 50 -16.17 13.89 3.24
C ASN A 50 -17.44 13.37 3.94
N SER A 51 -17.97 12.24 3.51
CA SER A 51 -19.11 11.57 4.15
C SER A 51 -18.73 11.02 5.53
N ILE A 52 -17.49 10.51 5.68
CA ILE A 52 -16.94 10.09 6.98
C ILE A 52 -16.77 11.28 7.94
N ASP A 53 -16.37 12.47 7.44
CA ASP A 53 -16.30 13.67 8.28
C ASP A 53 -17.69 14.10 8.79
N GLU A 54 -18.76 13.93 8.00
CA GLU A 54 -20.15 14.09 8.45
C GLU A 54 -20.51 13.07 9.56
N ALA A 55 -20.01 11.84 9.43
CA ALA A 55 -20.21 10.80 10.43
C ALA A 55 -19.44 11.10 11.74
N LEU A 56 -18.20 11.59 11.65
CA LEU A 56 -17.42 12.05 12.81
C LEU A 56 -18.10 13.24 13.52
N ALA A 57 -18.81 14.08 12.76
CA ALA A 57 -19.62 15.16 13.31
C ALA A 57 -20.98 14.68 13.90
N GLY A 58 -21.29 13.39 13.78
CA GLY A 58 -22.50 12.76 14.32
C GLY A 58 -23.75 12.91 13.43
N HIS A 59 -23.58 13.24 12.15
CA HIS A 59 -24.69 13.53 11.24
C HIS A 59 -24.88 12.50 10.12
N CYS A 60 -23.97 11.54 9.96
CA CYS A 60 -24.07 10.49 8.94
C CYS A 60 -23.94 9.11 9.56
N SER A 61 -24.76 8.16 9.14
CA SER A 61 -24.75 6.76 9.59
C SER A 61 -24.67 5.75 8.44
N HIS A 62 -24.87 6.20 7.20
CA HIS A 62 -24.93 5.33 6.04
C HIS A 62 -24.27 5.97 4.83
N ILE A 63 -23.37 5.23 4.18
CA ILE A 63 -22.62 5.67 2.99
C ILE A 63 -22.63 4.53 1.97
N ASP A 64 -23.14 4.79 0.77
CA ASP A 64 -23.10 3.83 -0.34
C ASP A 64 -22.16 4.30 -1.43
N VAL A 65 -21.36 3.38 -1.95
CA VAL A 65 -20.46 3.59 -3.08
C VAL A 65 -20.84 2.65 -4.22
N PHE A 66 -20.99 3.21 -5.42
CA PHE A 66 -21.31 2.44 -6.62
C PHE A 66 -20.23 2.63 -7.67
N ILE A 67 -19.73 1.51 -8.21
CA ILE A 67 -18.99 1.51 -9.45
C ILE A 67 -20.01 1.26 -10.55
N ASN A 68 -20.29 2.27 -11.35
CA ASN A 68 -21.30 2.19 -12.40
C ASN A 68 -20.78 1.42 -13.63
N ASP A 69 -21.68 1.01 -14.51
CA ASP A 69 -21.40 0.25 -15.73
C ASP A 69 -20.49 1.00 -16.72
N ASP A 70 -20.60 2.32 -16.76
CA ASP A 70 -19.74 3.22 -17.55
C ASP A 70 -18.41 3.56 -16.85
N ASN A 71 -18.12 2.89 -15.74
CA ASN A 71 -16.95 3.08 -14.88
C ASN A 71 -16.86 4.48 -14.23
N SER A 72 -18.00 5.18 -14.08
CA SER A 72 -18.11 6.30 -13.15
C SER A 72 -18.32 5.80 -11.71
N ILE A 73 -18.07 6.66 -10.73
CA ILE A 73 -18.33 6.39 -9.32
C ILE A 73 -19.49 7.25 -8.85
N THR A 74 -20.37 6.65 -8.06
CA THR A 74 -21.38 7.39 -7.28
C THR A 74 -21.15 7.12 -5.81
N VAL A 75 -21.03 8.18 -5.00
CA VAL A 75 -20.99 8.13 -3.54
C VAL A 75 -22.21 8.84 -3.00
N THR A 76 -22.94 8.20 -2.11
CA THR A 76 -24.12 8.78 -1.46
C THR A 76 -23.99 8.68 0.05
N ASP A 77 -24.42 9.71 0.76
CA ASP A 77 -24.50 9.71 2.22
C ASP A 77 -25.85 10.24 2.73
N ASN A 78 -26.15 9.98 3.99
CA ASN A 78 -27.30 10.51 4.68
C ASN A 78 -26.93 11.62 5.69
N GLY A 79 -25.86 12.37 5.42
CA GLY A 79 -25.42 13.51 6.21
C GLY A 79 -26.33 14.73 6.10
N ARG A 80 -25.85 15.90 6.55
CA ARG A 80 -26.61 17.16 6.51
C ARG A 80 -26.83 17.73 5.12
N GLY A 81 -26.05 17.27 4.12
CA GLY A 81 -25.96 17.87 2.80
C GLY A 81 -25.12 19.16 2.78
N ILE A 82 -24.36 19.37 1.70
CA ILE A 82 -23.55 20.57 1.50
C ILE A 82 -24.45 21.81 1.49
N PRO A 83 -24.08 22.94 2.16
CA PRO A 83 -24.87 24.18 2.07
C PRO A 83 -25.01 24.68 0.64
N THR A 84 -26.24 25.09 0.25
CA THR A 84 -26.56 25.54 -1.10
C THR A 84 -26.87 27.03 -1.19
N GLY A 85 -26.94 27.75 -0.05
CA GLY A 85 -27.13 29.18 0.03
C GLY A 85 -26.00 29.98 -0.65
N ILE A 86 -26.27 31.24 -0.95
CA ILE A 86 -25.28 32.13 -1.57
C ILE A 86 -24.17 32.48 -0.56
N HIS A 87 -22.93 32.27 -0.94
CA HIS A 87 -21.76 32.64 -0.17
C HIS A 87 -21.48 34.16 -0.34
N GLU A 88 -21.53 34.92 0.75
CA GLU A 88 -21.53 36.41 0.70
C GLU A 88 -20.32 37.00 -0.05
N LYS A 89 -19.13 36.43 0.12
CA LYS A 89 -17.92 36.95 -0.54
C LYS A 89 -17.78 36.55 -1.99
N GLU A 90 -18.27 35.36 -2.35
CA GLU A 90 -18.09 34.78 -3.69
C GLU A 90 -19.28 35.11 -4.62
N GLY A 91 -20.44 35.49 -4.06
CA GLY A 91 -21.64 35.87 -4.82
C GLY A 91 -22.33 34.70 -5.55
N ARG A 92 -21.95 33.45 -5.23
CA ARG A 92 -22.48 32.22 -5.82
C ARG A 92 -22.76 31.18 -4.74
N SER A 93 -23.43 30.08 -5.10
CA SER A 93 -23.79 29.04 -4.15
C SER A 93 -22.56 28.49 -3.40
N ALA A 94 -22.69 28.24 -2.09
CA ALA A 94 -21.66 27.60 -1.30
C ALA A 94 -21.29 26.22 -1.86
N LEU A 95 -22.24 25.47 -2.42
CA LEU A 95 -21.98 24.22 -3.13
C LEU A 95 -20.99 24.44 -4.29
N GLU A 96 -21.25 25.42 -5.15
CA GLU A 96 -20.36 25.74 -6.27
C GLU A 96 -18.98 26.17 -5.79
N VAL A 97 -18.90 26.97 -4.72
CA VAL A 97 -17.63 27.41 -4.13
C VAL A 97 -16.81 26.20 -3.68
N VAL A 98 -17.41 25.26 -2.94
CA VAL A 98 -16.73 24.03 -2.47
C VAL A 98 -16.25 23.17 -3.63
N MET A 99 -17.01 23.11 -4.72
CA MET A 99 -16.68 22.28 -5.89
C MET A 99 -15.63 22.91 -6.82
N THR A 100 -15.47 24.23 -6.81
CA THR A 100 -14.65 24.94 -7.83
C THR A 100 -13.50 25.76 -7.27
N VAL A 101 -13.50 26.08 -5.98
CA VAL A 101 -12.46 26.90 -5.36
C VAL A 101 -11.56 26.03 -4.50
N LEU A 102 -10.25 26.13 -4.73
CA LEU A 102 -9.26 25.48 -3.87
C LEU A 102 -9.19 26.23 -2.53
N HIS A 103 -8.98 25.48 -1.45
CA HIS A 103 -8.92 26.01 -0.09
C HIS A 103 -10.24 26.64 0.39
N ALA A 104 -11.37 26.13 -0.11
CA ALA A 104 -12.72 26.49 0.34
C ALA A 104 -13.38 25.30 1.04
N GLY A 105 -14.11 25.54 2.14
CA GLY A 105 -14.89 24.51 2.83
C GLY A 105 -15.23 24.86 4.27
N GLY A 106 -16.30 24.27 4.79
CA GLY A 106 -16.78 24.47 6.16
C GLY A 106 -15.86 23.88 7.25
N LYS A 107 -14.85 23.10 6.86
CA LYS A 107 -13.91 22.45 7.79
C LYS A 107 -12.85 23.41 8.35
N PHE A 108 -12.75 24.62 7.83
CA PHE A 108 -11.97 25.72 8.43
C PHE A 108 -12.66 26.36 9.63
N ASP A 109 -13.97 26.15 9.79
CA ASP A 109 -14.73 26.59 10.95
C ASP A 109 -14.80 25.52 12.02
N LYS A 110 -14.15 25.77 13.17
CA LYS A 110 -14.11 24.87 14.33
C LYS A 110 -15.48 24.63 14.99
N GLY A 111 -16.46 25.49 14.71
CA GLY A 111 -17.82 25.33 15.19
C GLY A 111 -18.57 24.22 14.47
N SER A 112 -18.27 24.01 13.19
CA SER A 112 -18.97 23.03 12.33
C SER A 112 -18.34 21.64 12.39
N TYR A 113 -17.00 21.54 12.51
CA TYR A 113 -16.26 20.28 12.59
C TYR A 113 -15.14 20.38 13.63
N LYS A 114 -15.29 19.67 14.76
CA LYS A 114 -14.23 19.62 15.79
C LYS A 114 -13.02 18.80 15.35
N VAL A 115 -13.26 17.75 14.58
CA VAL A 115 -12.26 16.85 14.03
C VAL A 115 -12.67 16.51 12.61
N SER A 116 -11.73 16.57 11.65
CA SER A 116 -11.97 16.16 10.27
C SER A 116 -10.71 15.58 9.65
N GLY A 117 -10.87 14.68 8.68
CA GLY A 117 -9.79 14.20 7.83
C GLY A 117 -9.45 15.19 6.72
N GLY A 118 -10.45 15.91 6.22
CA GLY A 118 -10.30 16.95 5.21
C GLY A 118 -9.82 18.28 5.80
N LEU A 119 -8.54 18.61 5.61
CA LEU A 119 -7.91 19.78 6.24
C LEU A 119 -7.66 20.95 5.28
N HIS A 120 -7.42 20.65 4.02
CA HIS A 120 -6.91 21.62 3.07
C HIS A 120 -8.00 22.28 2.20
N GLY A 121 -9.25 21.77 2.27
CA GLY A 121 -10.36 22.28 1.45
C GLY A 121 -10.11 22.12 -0.06
N VAL A 122 -9.42 21.05 -0.45
CA VAL A 122 -9.06 20.81 -1.87
C VAL A 122 -9.57 19.48 -2.41
N GLY A 123 -10.01 18.54 -1.57
CA GLY A 123 -10.32 17.16 -1.98
C GLY A 123 -11.36 17.08 -3.09
N VAL A 124 -12.59 17.51 -2.81
CA VAL A 124 -13.68 17.41 -3.79
C VAL A 124 -13.49 18.32 -5.01
N SER A 125 -12.86 19.48 -4.85
CA SER A 125 -12.51 20.34 -5.98
C SER A 125 -11.43 19.72 -6.87
N CYS A 126 -10.50 18.94 -6.31
CA CYS A 126 -9.57 18.12 -7.09
C CYS A 126 -10.29 17.00 -7.85
N VAL A 127 -11.25 16.31 -7.21
CA VAL A 127 -12.07 15.31 -7.90
C VAL A 127 -12.79 15.93 -9.08
N ASN A 128 -13.41 17.10 -8.90
CA ASN A 128 -14.08 17.84 -9.96
C ASN A 128 -13.12 18.23 -11.10
N ALA A 129 -11.94 18.76 -10.76
CA ALA A 129 -10.93 19.15 -11.74
C ALA A 129 -10.43 17.97 -12.60
N LEU A 130 -10.32 16.77 -11.99
CA LEU A 130 -9.75 15.57 -12.60
C LEU A 130 -10.82 14.64 -13.21
N SER A 131 -12.08 15.07 -13.23
CA SER A 131 -13.18 14.36 -13.84
C SER A 131 -13.57 14.98 -15.18
N SER A 132 -13.93 14.14 -16.17
CA SER A 132 -14.55 14.60 -17.41
C SER A 132 -15.94 15.15 -17.17
N ASP A 133 -16.70 14.47 -16.31
CA ASP A 133 -18.06 14.80 -15.93
C ASP A 133 -18.21 14.58 -14.41
N LEU A 134 -18.89 15.52 -13.74
CA LEU A 134 -19.26 15.38 -12.35
C LEU A 134 -20.65 15.98 -12.13
N ARG A 135 -21.48 15.25 -11.38
CA ARG A 135 -22.80 15.68 -10.95
C ARG A 135 -22.91 15.58 -9.45
N VAL A 136 -23.41 16.62 -8.83
CA VAL A 136 -23.70 16.62 -7.40
C VAL A 136 -25.17 16.93 -7.16
N GLU A 137 -25.82 16.11 -6.34
CA GLU A 137 -27.15 16.36 -5.80
C GLU A 137 -27.04 16.54 -4.28
N VAL A 138 -27.75 17.50 -3.76
CA VAL A 138 -27.81 17.79 -2.32
C VAL A 138 -29.24 17.78 -1.86
N HIS A 139 -29.51 16.94 -0.88
CA HIS A 139 -30.81 16.85 -0.19
C HIS A 139 -30.71 17.62 1.11
N ARG A 140 -31.33 18.80 1.17
CA ARG A 140 -31.22 19.70 2.32
C ARG A 140 -32.43 20.62 2.42
N ASP A 141 -32.86 20.90 3.66
CA ASP A 141 -33.93 21.86 3.96
C ASP A 141 -35.23 21.56 3.21
N GLY A 142 -35.57 20.26 3.02
CA GLY A 142 -36.77 19.81 2.33
C GLY A 142 -36.71 19.85 0.81
N LYS A 143 -35.57 20.20 0.22
CA LYS A 143 -35.36 20.40 -1.20
C LYS A 143 -34.22 19.54 -1.75
N VAL A 144 -34.27 19.29 -3.04
CA VAL A 144 -33.18 18.65 -3.81
C VAL A 144 -32.56 19.69 -4.72
N PHE A 145 -31.27 19.91 -4.55
CA PHE A 145 -30.46 20.80 -5.38
C PHE A 145 -29.51 20.00 -6.25
N GLU A 146 -29.20 20.51 -7.42
CA GLU A 146 -28.31 19.86 -8.38
C GLU A 146 -27.39 20.87 -9.06
N GLN A 147 -26.16 20.42 -9.36
CA GLN A 147 -25.26 21.10 -10.27
C GLN A 147 -24.38 20.08 -10.99
N GLU A 148 -24.13 20.30 -12.28
CA GLU A 148 -23.24 19.51 -13.11
C GLU A 148 -21.99 20.28 -13.52
N TYR A 149 -20.91 19.53 -13.70
CA TYR A 149 -19.62 20.07 -14.06
C TYR A 149 -18.99 19.25 -15.19
N LYS A 150 -18.29 19.94 -16.08
CA LYS A 150 -17.43 19.31 -17.09
C LYS A 150 -16.02 19.86 -16.95
N ILE A 151 -15.08 18.95 -16.70
CA ILE A 151 -13.66 19.32 -16.56
C ILE A 151 -13.51 20.46 -15.51
N GLY A 152 -14.18 20.33 -14.37
CA GLY A 152 -14.16 21.30 -13.27
C GLY A 152 -15.01 22.57 -13.48
N LYS A 153 -15.65 22.77 -14.64
CA LYS A 153 -16.44 23.96 -14.95
C LYS A 153 -17.93 23.70 -14.76
N PRO A 154 -18.65 24.53 -13.98
CA PRO A 154 -20.09 24.38 -13.83
C PRO A 154 -20.80 24.60 -15.19
N GLN A 155 -21.82 23.79 -15.45
CA GLN A 155 -22.60 23.88 -16.69
C GLN A 155 -23.80 24.84 -16.56
N TYR A 156 -24.25 25.06 -15.34
CA TYR A 156 -25.33 25.95 -14.95
C TYR A 156 -25.20 26.25 -13.44
N ASP A 157 -25.90 27.30 -12.98
CA ASP A 157 -25.97 27.63 -11.57
C ASP A 157 -26.68 26.53 -10.77
N VAL A 158 -26.41 26.43 -9.46
CA VAL A 158 -27.12 25.48 -8.59
C VAL A 158 -28.64 25.68 -8.72
N ARG A 159 -29.35 24.62 -9.03
CA ARG A 159 -30.82 24.68 -9.27
C ARG A 159 -31.57 23.71 -8.35
N GLU A 160 -32.75 24.09 -7.94
CA GLU A 160 -33.70 23.22 -7.26
C GLU A 160 -34.38 22.31 -8.30
N ILE A 161 -34.36 21.00 -8.07
CA ILE A 161 -34.92 20.00 -8.99
C ILE A 161 -36.10 19.23 -8.38
N GLY A 162 -36.34 19.38 -7.07
CA GLY A 162 -37.46 18.69 -6.41
C GLY A 162 -37.49 18.91 -4.91
N THR A 163 -38.39 18.19 -4.24
CA THR A 163 -38.56 18.18 -2.78
C THR A 163 -38.23 16.79 -2.23
N THR A 164 -37.75 16.74 -0.99
CA THR A 164 -37.37 15.51 -0.32
C THR A 164 -37.57 15.61 1.19
N ASP A 165 -37.82 14.50 1.85
CA ASP A 165 -37.84 14.34 3.30
C ASP A 165 -36.47 13.81 3.83
N LYS A 166 -35.54 13.52 2.93
CA LYS A 166 -34.19 13.02 3.27
C LYS A 166 -33.19 14.16 3.32
N THR A 167 -32.05 13.90 3.97
CA THR A 167 -30.85 14.74 3.91
C THR A 167 -29.68 13.92 3.37
N GLY A 168 -28.69 14.59 2.80
CA GLY A 168 -27.47 13.92 2.32
C GLY A 168 -26.85 14.57 1.09
N THR A 169 -25.73 14.00 0.65
CA THR A 169 -25.01 14.41 -0.54
C THR A 169 -24.81 13.20 -1.46
N TYR A 170 -25.01 13.41 -2.75
CA TYR A 170 -24.85 12.42 -3.81
C TYR A 170 -23.86 12.99 -4.82
N VAL A 171 -22.71 12.37 -4.98
CA VAL A 171 -21.66 12.79 -5.91
C VAL A 171 -21.41 11.68 -6.91
N THR A 172 -21.67 11.96 -8.20
CA THR A 172 -21.31 11.05 -9.29
C THR A 172 -20.24 11.70 -10.15
N PHE A 173 -19.14 11.00 -10.39
CA PHE A 173 -18.03 11.52 -11.18
C PHE A 173 -17.40 10.46 -12.07
N LYS A 174 -16.88 10.90 -13.22
CA LYS A 174 -16.19 10.06 -14.18
C LYS A 174 -14.75 10.58 -14.34
N PRO A 175 -13.71 9.76 -14.11
CA PRO A 175 -12.34 10.20 -14.23
C PRO A 175 -12.00 10.59 -15.67
N ASP A 176 -11.18 11.61 -15.84
CA ASP A 176 -10.76 12.10 -17.16
C ASP A 176 -9.65 11.22 -17.75
N ALA A 177 -9.96 10.46 -18.80
CA ALA A 177 -9.03 9.57 -19.48
C ALA A 177 -7.83 10.31 -20.14
N SER A 178 -7.89 11.63 -20.28
CA SER A 178 -6.75 12.42 -20.76
C SER A 178 -5.68 12.66 -19.68
N ILE A 179 -5.99 12.38 -18.41
CA ILE A 179 -5.11 12.59 -17.26
C ILE A 179 -4.62 11.26 -16.70
N PHE A 180 -5.54 10.32 -16.52
CA PHE A 180 -5.23 9.03 -15.90
C PHE A 180 -4.75 8.02 -16.93
N VAL A 181 -3.68 7.28 -16.58
CA VAL A 181 -3.13 6.19 -17.40
C VAL A 181 -4.14 5.04 -17.49
N GLU A 182 -4.88 4.82 -16.41
CA GLU A 182 -5.92 3.80 -16.29
C GLU A 182 -7.15 4.41 -15.61
N THR A 183 -8.35 4.09 -16.11
CA THR A 183 -9.62 4.61 -15.58
C THR A 183 -10.52 3.52 -15.03
N ILE A 184 -10.03 2.28 -14.89
CA ILE A 184 -10.81 1.14 -14.41
C ILE A 184 -10.65 1.00 -12.89
N TYR A 185 -11.73 1.15 -12.16
CA TYR A 185 -11.73 0.96 -10.71
C TYR A 185 -11.66 -0.51 -10.32
N ASN A 186 -10.86 -0.81 -9.29
CA ASN A 186 -10.73 -2.13 -8.72
C ASN A 186 -11.64 -2.26 -7.48
N PHE A 187 -12.58 -3.22 -7.53
CA PHE A 187 -13.53 -3.49 -6.45
C PHE A 187 -12.84 -3.88 -5.14
N ASP A 188 -11.81 -4.72 -5.20
CA ASP A 188 -11.13 -5.22 -3.99
C ASP A 188 -10.37 -4.11 -3.26
N VAL A 189 -9.75 -3.19 -4.02
CA VAL A 189 -9.03 -2.03 -3.45
C VAL A 189 -9.99 -1.09 -2.72
N LEU A 190 -11.14 -0.76 -3.33
CA LEU A 190 -12.17 0.06 -2.70
C LEU A 190 -12.81 -0.66 -1.51
N SER A 191 -13.09 -1.96 -1.64
CA SER A 191 -13.63 -2.82 -0.59
C SER A 191 -12.73 -2.85 0.65
N ALA A 192 -11.41 -2.99 0.46
CA ALA A 192 -10.44 -2.97 1.54
C ALA A 192 -10.46 -1.64 2.30
N ARG A 193 -10.51 -0.50 1.60
CA ARG A 193 -10.57 0.82 2.23
C ARG A 193 -11.88 1.06 2.98
N LEU A 194 -13.03 0.69 2.42
CA LEU A 194 -14.32 0.84 3.10
C LEU A 194 -14.41 -0.03 4.35
N ARG A 195 -13.82 -1.23 4.32
CA ARG A 195 -13.71 -2.11 5.49
C ARG A 195 -12.85 -1.47 6.59
N GLU A 196 -11.71 -0.88 6.26
CA GLU A 196 -10.90 -0.13 7.25
C GLU A 196 -11.72 0.99 7.89
N LEU A 197 -12.44 1.78 7.08
CA LEU A 197 -13.26 2.89 7.57
C LEU A 197 -14.40 2.42 8.47
N SER A 198 -15.00 1.26 8.22
CA SER A 198 -16.05 0.70 9.10
C SER A 198 -15.51 0.34 10.50
N PHE A 199 -14.28 -0.18 10.59
CA PHE A 199 -13.64 -0.46 11.88
C PHE A 199 -13.24 0.81 12.64
N LEU A 200 -12.81 1.85 11.92
CA LEU A 200 -12.41 3.13 12.50
C LEU A 200 -13.61 3.98 12.97
N ASN A 201 -14.80 3.70 12.43
CA ASN A 201 -16.02 4.45 12.69
C ASN A 201 -17.14 3.49 13.11
N LYS A 202 -17.09 3.08 14.36
CA LYS A 202 -18.04 2.14 14.95
C LYS A 202 -19.50 2.53 14.68
N GLY A 203 -20.29 1.58 14.16
CA GLY A 203 -21.73 1.73 13.91
C GLY A 203 -22.10 2.41 12.60
N ILE A 204 -21.13 2.83 11.76
CA ILE A 204 -21.41 3.32 10.41
C ILE A 204 -21.61 2.13 9.47
N ASN A 205 -22.64 2.21 8.65
CA ASN A 205 -22.89 1.27 7.56
C ASN A 205 -22.30 1.81 6.27
N LEU A 206 -21.36 1.06 5.69
CA LEU A 206 -20.74 1.35 4.40
C LEU A 206 -21.09 0.24 3.41
N SER A 207 -21.42 0.57 2.18
CA SER A 207 -21.63 -0.42 1.12
C SER A 207 -20.84 -0.09 -0.14
N LEU A 208 -20.44 -1.15 -0.87
CA LEU A 208 -19.83 -1.05 -2.20
C LEU A 208 -20.59 -1.97 -3.14
N THR A 209 -21.10 -1.41 -4.24
CA THR A 209 -21.81 -2.17 -5.29
C THR A 209 -21.09 -1.98 -6.63
N ASP A 210 -20.70 -3.07 -7.28
CA ASP A 210 -20.15 -3.07 -8.64
C ASP A 210 -21.24 -3.42 -9.64
N LYS A 211 -21.73 -2.41 -10.37
CA LYS A 211 -22.78 -2.61 -11.40
C LYS A 211 -22.25 -3.16 -12.72
N ARG A 212 -20.93 -3.28 -12.87
CA ARG A 212 -20.29 -3.86 -14.06
C ARG A 212 -20.32 -5.39 -14.05
N THR A 213 -20.45 -5.98 -12.86
CA THR A 213 -20.35 -7.44 -12.66
C THR A 213 -21.60 -7.96 -11.98
N ILE A 214 -22.12 -9.05 -12.53
CA ILE A 214 -23.28 -9.77 -12.00
C ILE A 214 -22.77 -11.07 -11.38
N ASP A 215 -23.26 -11.41 -10.20
CA ASP A 215 -22.93 -12.65 -9.50
C ASP A 215 -23.70 -13.86 -10.08
N ASP A 216 -23.41 -15.04 -9.57
CA ASP A 216 -24.05 -16.30 -10.01
C ASP A 216 -25.58 -16.33 -9.71
N GLN A 217 -26.11 -15.37 -8.94
CA GLN A 217 -27.53 -15.24 -8.59
C GLN A 217 -28.28 -14.19 -9.45
N GLY A 218 -27.57 -13.53 -10.36
CA GLY A 218 -28.12 -12.48 -11.22
C GLY A 218 -28.21 -11.09 -10.57
N SER A 219 -27.54 -10.89 -9.41
CA SER A 219 -27.46 -9.62 -8.69
C SER A 219 -26.11 -8.95 -8.92
N PHE A 220 -26.04 -7.63 -8.74
CA PHE A 220 -24.75 -6.94 -8.77
C PHE A 220 -23.87 -7.38 -7.61
N VAL A 221 -22.55 -7.49 -7.87
CA VAL A 221 -21.58 -7.78 -6.81
C VAL A 221 -21.64 -6.68 -5.77
N LYS A 222 -21.94 -7.04 -4.52
CA LYS A 222 -22.11 -6.12 -3.40
C LYS A 222 -21.33 -6.58 -2.18
N ALA A 223 -20.71 -5.63 -1.46
CA ALA A 223 -20.13 -5.84 -0.14
C ALA A 223 -20.66 -4.80 0.84
N GLU A 224 -20.96 -5.23 2.06
CA GLU A 224 -21.41 -4.37 3.15
C GLU A 224 -20.42 -4.46 4.30
N PHE A 225 -20.15 -3.31 4.93
CA PHE A 225 -19.17 -3.18 6.01
C PHE A 225 -19.82 -2.41 7.17
N ILE A 226 -19.94 -3.09 8.28
CA ILE A 226 -20.38 -2.52 9.55
C ILE A 226 -19.55 -3.16 10.66
N SER A 227 -19.12 -2.38 11.64
CA SER A 227 -18.42 -2.87 12.81
C SER A 227 -19.06 -2.32 14.07
N GLU A 228 -19.45 -3.20 14.97
CA GLU A 228 -19.93 -2.83 16.31
C GLU A 228 -18.82 -2.84 17.36
N GLY A 229 -17.77 -3.63 17.13
CA GLY A 229 -16.61 -3.74 18.00
C GLY A 229 -15.48 -2.75 17.71
N GLY A 230 -15.53 -2.05 16.56
CA GLY A 230 -14.55 -1.03 16.19
C GLY A 230 -13.12 -1.56 16.11
N LEU A 231 -12.17 -0.88 16.78
CA LEU A 231 -10.76 -1.28 16.75
C LEU A 231 -10.48 -2.68 17.33
N LYS A 232 -11.31 -3.19 18.21
CA LYS A 232 -11.18 -4.59 18.70
C LYS A 232 -11.38 -5.59 17.56
N GLU A 233 -12.40 -5.37 16.73
CA GLU A 233 -12.65 -6.19 15.55
C GLU A 233 -11.56 -5.99 14.50
N PHE A 234 -11.08 -4.76 14.35
CA PHE A 234 -10.02 -4.46 13.41
C PHE A 234 -8.74 -5.22 13.74
N VAL A 235 -8.30 -5.21 15.00
CA VAL A 235 -7.10 -5.96 15.41
C VAL A 235 -7.29 -7.46 15.20
N LYS A 236 -8.47 -8.01 15.50
CA LYS A 236 -8.78 -9.43 15.23
C LYS A 236 -8.75 -9.74 13.73
N PHE A 237 -9.26 -8.83 12.90
CA PHE A 237 -9.19 -8.96 11.45
C PHE A 237 -7.73 -8.94 10.94
N LEU A 238 -6.90 -8.04 11.46
CA LEU A 238 -5.47 -7.93 11.11
C LEU A 238 -4.65 -9.13 11.59
N ASP A 239 -4.95 -9.61 12.78
CA ASP A 239 -4.28 -10.78 13.39
C ASP A 239 -4.69 -12.09 12.70
N GLY A 240 -5.93 -12.17 12.28
CA GLY A 240 -6.64 -13.12 11.41
C GLY A 240 -6.21 -14.58 11.49
N THR A 241 -5.03 -14.87 10.96
CA THR A 241 -4.49 -16.23 10.85
C THR A 241 -3.35 -16.53 11.83
N ARG A 242 -2.96 -15.56 12.65
CA ARG A 242 -1.88 -15.74 13.64
C ARG A 242 -2.45 -16.29 14.94
N GLU A 243 -1.71 -17.20 15.56
CA GLU A 243 -2.08 -17.74 16.88
C GLU A 243 -1.86 -16.68 17.95
N SER A 244 -2.97 -16.13 18.49
CA SER A 244 -2.91 -15.20 19.61
C SER A 244 -2.40 -15.91 20.87
N ILE A 245 -1.44 -15.29 21.55
CA ILE A 245 -0.96 -15.79 22.86
C ILE A 245 -1.74 -15.20 24.04
N LEU A 246 -2.64 -14.24 23.78
CA LEU A 246 -3.53 -13.62 24.76
C LEU A 246 -4.96 -14.12 24.58
N ASN A 247 -5.72 -14.14 25.68
CA ASN A 247 -7.11 -14.57 25.66
C ASN A 247 -8.01 -13.57 24.93
N ASP A 248 -7.73 -12.27 25.11
CA ASP A 248 -8.53 -11.18 24.57
C ASP A 248 -7.65 -10.05 24.02
N VAL A 249 -8.26 -9.20 23.18
CA VAL A 249 -7.65 -7.98 22.67
C VAL A 249 -7.52 -6.97 23.82
N ILE A 250 -6.33 -6.46 24.04
CA ILE A 250 -6.08 -5.32 24.90
C ILE A 250 -6.62 -4.09 24.21
N TYR A 251 -7.61 -3.44 24.83
CA TYR A 251 -8.27 -2.27 24.26
C TYR A 251 -8.41 -1.19 25.30
N PHE A 252 -8.13 0.02 24.88
CA PHE A 252 -8.43 1.21 25.67
C PHE A 252 -8.70 2.41 24.77
N ASP A 253 -9.56 3.28 25.25
CA ASP A 253 -9.76 4.62 24.73
C ASP A 253 -9.62 5.62 25.88
N GLY A 254 -9.21 6.82 25.55
CA GLY A 254 -9.03 7.90 26.52
C GLY A 254 -8.63 9.19 25.85
N GLU A 255 -8.64 10.25 26.63
CA GLU A 255 -8.22 11.56 26.18
C GLU A 255 -7.08 12.07 27.06
N LYS A 256 -6.04 12.61 26.45
CA LYS A 256 -4.94 13.25 27.15
C LYS A 256 -4.53 14.53 26.44
N ASP A 257 -4.45 15.62 27.20
CA ASP A 257 -4.08 16.95 26.69
C ASP A 257 -4.95 17.38 25.47
N GLY A 258 -6.23 17.04 25.47
CA GLY A 258 -7.18 17.32 24.39
C GLY A 258 -7.02 16.43 23.15
N VAL A 259 -6.21 15.37 23.22
CA VAL A 259 -6.05 14.38 22.14
C VAL A 259 -6.75 13.08 22.53
N PRO A 260 -7.89 12.72 21.90
CA PRO A 260 -8.47 11.39 22.01
C PRO A 260 -7.54 10.33 21.40
N VAL A 261 -7.28 9.28 22.17
CA VAL A 261 -6.39 8.17 21.80
C VAL A 261 -7.13 6.86 22.01
N GLU A 262 -7.32 6.13 20.93
CA GLU A 262 -7.91 4.79 20.93
C GLU A 262 -6.88 3.78 20.46
N VAL A 263 -6.69 2.70 21.22
CA VAL A 263 -5.73 1.64 20.89
C VAL A 263 -6.37 0.28 21.11
N ALA A 264 -6.18 -0.59 20.14
CA ALA A 264 -6.42 -2.02 20.28
C ALA A 264 -5.15 -2.78 19.92
N MET A 265 -4.79 -3.81 20.69
CA MET A 265 -3.59 -4.59 20.42
C MET A 265 -3.70 -6.03 20.95
N VAL A 266 -2.94 -6.93 20.34
CA VAL A 266 -2.79 -8.32 20.73
C VAL A 266 -1.35 -8.77 20.49
N TYR A 267 -0.90 -9.73 21.29
CA TYR A 267 0.35 -10.43 21.02
C TYR A 267 0.07 -11.83 20.47
N ASN A 268 0.85 -12.24 19.50
CA ASN A 268 0.74 -13.52 18.80
C ASN A 268 2.09 -14.27 18.73
N SER A 269 2.07 -15.48 18.21
CA SER A 269 3.26 -16.34 18.08
C SER A 269 4.25 -15.88 17.02
N SER A 270 3.89 -14.91 16.13
CA SER A 270 4.76 -14.45 15.04
C SER A 270 5.99 -13.69 15.53
N TYR A 271 6.90 -13.41 14.59
CA TYR A 271 8.18 -12.71 14.86
C TYR A 271 8.17 -11.28 14.31
N THR A 272 7.06 -10.83 13.74
CA THR A 272 6.93 -9.53 13.09
C THR A 272 6.08 -8.56 13.91
N GLU A 273 6.38 -7.27 13.83
CA GLU A 273 5.52 -6.19 14.30
C GLU A 273 4.51 -5.86 13.19
N ASN A 274 3.22 -5.81 13.51
CA ASN A 274 2.14 -5.42 12.62
C ASN A 274 1.33 -4.29 13.25
N VAL A 275 1.79 -3.05 13.08
CA VAL A 275 1.19 -1.88 13.72
C VAL A 275 0.68 -0.91 12.68
N HIS A 276 -0.62 -0.60 12.74
CA HIS A 276 -1.31 0.34 11.89
C HIS A 276 -1.68 1.60 12.67
N SER A 277 -1.44 2.76 12.08
CA SER A 277 -1.66 4.03 12.75
C SER A 277 -2.53 4.98 11.92
N TYR A 278 -3.47 5.64 12.60
CA TYR A 278 -4.49 6.49 11.98
C TYR A 278 -4.59 7.83 12.70
N VAL A 279 -4.80 8.88 11.93
CA VAL A 279 -5.08 10.24 12.41
C VAL A 279 -6.35 10.73 11.72
N ASN A 280 -7.43 11.00 12.47
CA ASN A 280 -8.72 11.43 11.90
C ASN A 280 -9.18 10.48 10.76
N ASN A 281 -9.06 9.17 10.96
CA ASN A 281 -9.35 8.10 10.00
C ASN A 281 -8.42 8.00 8.78
N ILE A 282 -7.40 8.85 8.68
CA ILE A 282 -6.39 8.79 7.62
C ILE A 282 -5.31 7.79 8.01
N ASN A 283 -5.00 6.87 7.11
CA ASN A 283 -3.92 5.90 7.30
C ASN A 283 -2.56 6.59 7.15
N THR A 284 -1.81 6.67 8.25
CA THR A 284 -0.45 7.23 8.26
C THR A 284 0.58 6.12 8.12
N HIS A 285 0.71 5.56 6.93
CA HIS A 285 1.56 4.39 6.69
C HIS A 285 3.07 4.64 6.93
N GLU A 286 3.53 5.89 6.87
CA GLU A 286 4.88 6.30 7.28
C GLU A 286 4.96 6.63 8.78
N GLY A 287 3.86 6.44 9.52
CA GLY A 287 3.77 6.66 10.95
C GLY A 287 3.71 8.14 11.35
N GLY A 288 4.56 8.53 12.27
CA GLY A 288 4.63 9.90 12.79
C GLY A 288 4.65 9.94 14.31
N THR A 289 4.35 11.12 14.86
CA THR A 289 4.46 11.42 16.29
C THR A 289 3.57 10.56 17.18
N HIS A 290 2.36 10.21 16.73
CA HIS A 290 1.43 9.34 17.47
C HIS A 290 1.95 7.89 17.55
N LEU A 291 2.49 7.34 16.45
CA LEU A 291 3.11 6.02 16.45
C LEU A 291 4.36 5.98 17.34
N SER A 292 5.20 7.03 17.26
CA SER A 292 6.38 7.17 18.14
C SER A 292 5.97 7.26 19.60
N GLY A 293 4.89 7.99 19.92
CA GLY A 293 4.29 8.08 21.25
C GLY A 293 3.81 6.72 21.77
N PHE A 294 3.10 5.97 20.93
CA PHE A 294 2.64 4.62 21.25
C PHE A 294 3.83 3.68 21.55
N ARG A 295 4.80 3.58 20.66
CA ARG A 295 5.98 2.72 20.84
C ARG A 295 6.76 3.07 22.12
N ARG A 296 6.89 4.37 22.41
CA ARG A 296 7.53 4.85 23.63
C ARG A 296 6.74 4.49 24.90
N GLY A 297 5.43 4.71 24.89
CA GLY A 297 4.53 4.37 26.01
C GLY A 297 4.52 2.89 26.29
N LEU A 298 4.32 2.07 25.25
CA LEU A 298 4.32 0.60 25.33
C LEU A 298 5.62 0.07 25.92
N THR A 299 6.76 0.43 25.33
CA THR A 299 8.09 -0.06 25.76
C THR A 299 8.40 0.33 27.19
N ARG A 300 8.16 1.59 27.57
CA ARG A 300 8.42 2.08 28.94
C ARG A 300 7.58 1.34 29.97
N THR A 301 6.32 1.11 29.68
CA THR A 301 5.39 0.50 30.64
C THR A 301 5.68 -0.98 30.81
N LEU A 302 5.84 -1.73 29.73
CA LEU A 302 6.17 -3.14 29.79
C LEU A 302 7.54 -3.37 30.45
N LYS A 303 8.54 -2.55 30.16
CA LYS A 303 9.86 -2.62 30.83
C LYS A 303 9.74 -2.39 32.33
N LYS A 304 9.03 -1.32 32.75
CA LYS A 304 8.78 -1.02 34.17
C LYS A 304 8.08 -2.17 34.88
N TYR A 305 7.06 -2.75 34.26
CA TYR A 305 6.35 -3.90 34.82
C TYR A 305 7.26 -5.13 34.94
N ALA A 306 8.03 -5.45 33.91
CA ALA A 306 8.92 -6.59 33.89
C ALA A 306 10.08 -6.47 34.93
N ASP A 307 10.61 -5.25 35.14
CA ASP A 307 11.60 -4.95 36.18
C ASP A 307 10.99 -5.14 37.57
N ASN A 308 9.81 -4.54 37.83
CA ASN A 308 9.13 -4.58 39.12
C ASN A 308 8.68 -6.00 39.51
N SER A 309 8.18 -6.78 38.54
CA SER A 309 7.75 -8.17 38.74
C SER A 309 8.94 -9.13 38.94
N GLY A 310 10.15 -8.68 38.71
CA GLY A 310 11.37 -9.48 38.85
C GLY A 310 11.56 -10.54 37.75
N LEU A 311 10.74 -10.55 36.72
CA LEU A 311 10.81 -11.50 35.60
C LEU A 311 12.12 -11.38 34.81
N LEU A 312 12.74 -10.20 34.80
CA LEU A 312 14.02 -9.94 34.10
C LEU A 312 15.27 -10.31 34.89
N LYS A 313 15.18 -10.68 36.18
CA LYS A 313 16.34 -10.98 37.04
C LYS A 313 17.28 -12.06 36.49
N LYS A 314 16.75 -12.98 35.67
CA LYS A 314 17.54 -14.07 35.06
C LYS A 314 18.11 -13.71 33.67
N VAL A 315 17.74 -12.60 33.10
CA VAL A 315 18.18 -12.17 31.78
C VAL A 315 19.53 -11.44 31.94
N LYS A 316 20.59 -11.96 31.28
CA LYS A 316 21.99 -11.45 31.38
C LYS A 316 22.40 -10.55 30.22
N PHE A 317 21.44 -10.08 29.41
CA PHE A 317 21.67 -9.22 28.25
C PHE A 317 20.62 -8.12 28.23
N GLU A 318 20.90 -7.07 27.51
CA GLU A 318 19.98 -5.92 27.37
C GLU A 318 18.79 -6.27 26.47
N ILE A 319 17.59 -5.87 26.91
CA ILE A 319 16.35 -5.98 26.16
C ILE A 319 16.16 -4.66 25.40
N SER A 320 16.09 -4.72 24.08
CA SER A 320 15.87 -3.55 23.24
C SER A 320 14.39 -3.18 23.16
N ALA A 321 14.09 -1.96 22.72
CA ALA A 321 12.73 -1.50 22.50
C ALA A 321 11.97 -2.38 21.49
N ASP A 322 12.68 -2.97 20.52
CA ASP A 322 12.11 -3.82 19.49
C ASP A 322 11.62 -5.16 20.01
N ASP A 323 12.29 -5.70 21.03
CA ASP A 323 11.90 -6.99 21.63
C ASP A 323 10.48 -6.90 22.23
N PHE A 324 10.05 -5.70 22.66
CA PHE A 324 8.71 -5.46 23.18
C PHE A 324 7.63 -5.43 22.08
N ARG A 325 8.02 -5.35 20.81
CA ARG A 325 7.09 -5.24 19.68
C ARG A 325 7.07 -6.50 18.79
N GLU A 326 7.91 -7.48 19.08
CA GLU A 326 7.89 -8.75 18.35
C GLU A 326 6.59 -9.53 18.64
N GLY A 327 5.87 -9.90 17.59
CA GLY A 327 4.57 -10.57 17.67
C GLY A 327 3.43 -9.64 18.09
N LEU A 328 3.61 -8.33 18.03
CA LEU A 328 2.57 -7.35 18.32
C LEU A 328 1.76 -7.03 17.06
N THR A 329 0.45 -7.23 17.11
CA THR A 329 -0.51 -6.63 16.19
C THR A 329 -1.26 -5.52 16.92
N ALA A 330 -1.24 -4.27 16.39
CA ALA A 330 -1.90 -3.14 17.04
C ALA A 330 -2.48 -2.14 16.03
N VAL A 331 -3.56 -1.48 16.43
CA VAL A 331 -4.12 -0.33 15.75
C VAL A 331 -4.14 0.84 16.72
N ILE A 332 -3.61 1.99 16.28
CA ILE A 332 -3.63 3.24 17.01
C ILE A 332 -4.44 4.25 16.20
N SER A 333 -5.49 4.79 16.77
CA SER A 333 -6.30 5.87 16.19
C SER A 333 -6.27 7.08 17.11
N VAL A 334 -5.85 8.23 16.58
CA VAL A 334 -5.89 9.49 17.32
C VAL A 334 -6.76 10.50 16.60
N LYS A 335 -7.40 11.37 17.35
CA LYS A 335 -8.17 12.49 16.82
C LYS A 335 -7.46 13.79 17.17
N VAL A 336 -7.02 14.51 16.16
CA VAL A 336 -6.25 15.76 16.30
C VAL A 336 -7.02 16.88 15.63
N MET A 337 -7.25 17.98 16.31
CA MET A 337 -8.03 19.12 15.77
C MET A 337 -7.30 19.83 14.62
N GLU A 338 -5.98 20.00 14.72
CA GLU A 338 -5.15 20.66 13.72
C GLU A 338 -3.94 19.77 13.37
N PRO A 339 -4.16 18.64 12.65
CA PRO A 339 -3.05 17.77 12.32
C PRO A 339 -2.13 18.39 11.26
N GLN A 340 -0.83 18.29 11.53
CA GLN A 340 0.24 18.73 10.64
C GLN A 340 0.86 17.49 10.00
N PHE A 341 0.64 17.30 8.71
CA PHE A 341 1.21 16.19 7.98
C PHE A 341 2.44 16.59 7.16
N GLU A 342 3.35 15.65 6.98
CA GLU A 342 4.44 15.79 6.02
C GLU A 342 3.88 15.53 4.60
N GLY A 343 3.50 16.59 3.89
CA GLY A 343 2.98 16.54 2.51
C GLY A 343 1.47 16.36 2.38
N GLN A 344 0.99 16.54 1.14
CA GLN A 344 -0.44 16.50 0.79
C GLN A 344 -1.06 15.10 0.92
N THR A 345 -0.29 14.06 0.72
CA THR A 345 -0.74 12.66 0.83
C THR A 345 -0.98 12.19 2.27
N LYS A 346 -0.69 13.05 3.27
CA LYS A 346 -0.99 12.84 4.70
C LYS A 346 -0.42 11.55 5.29
N THR A 347 0.72 11.09 4.79
CA THR A 347 1.30 9.79 5.13
C THR A 347 1.96 9.73 6.50
N LYS A 348 2.36 10.89 7.06
CA LYS A 348 3.09 10.99 8.33
C LYS A 348 2.65 12.20 9.14
N LEU A 349 2.36 12.02 10.44
CA LEU A 349 1.99 13.08 11.36
C LEU A 349 3.22 13.75 11.98
N GLY A 350 3.23 15.10 11.98
CA GLY A 350 4.32 15.93 12.49
C GLY A 350 4.11 16.58 13.86
N ASN A 351 2.90 16.63 14.38
CA ASN A 351 2.53 17.30 15.65
C ASN A 351 3.33 16.78 16.85
N LYS A 352 4.25 17.55 17.37
CA LYS A 352 5.16 17.12 18.47
C LYS A 352 4.44 16.83 19.78
N GLU A 353 3.42 17.61 20.11
CA GLU A 353 2.59 17.49 21.33
C GLU A 353 1.88 16.13 21.39
N VAL A 354 1.49 15.57 20.25
CA VAL A 354 0.80 14.27 20.17
C VAL A 354 1.69 13.13 20.67
N THR A 355 3.00 13.19 20.51
CA THR A 355 3.93 12.18 21.04
C THR A 355 3.79 12.02 22.55
N THR A 356 3.70 13.13 23.27
CA THR A 356 3.62 13.12 24.73
C THR A 356 2.25 12.65 25.18
N ALA A 357 1.18 13.19 24.60
CA ALA A 357 -0.19 12.81 24.90
C ALA A 357 -0.43 11.31 24.72
N VAL A 358 -0.06 10.76 23.55
CA VAL A 358 -0.19 9.32 23.27
C VAL A 358 0.68 8.47 24.20
N SER A 359 1.96 8.86 24.41
CA SER A 359 2.86 8.11 25.29
C SER A 359 2.35 8.03 26.73
N GLN A 360 1.76 9.10 27.25
CA GLN A 360 1.18 9.11 28.60
C GLN A 360 -0.10 8.30 28.64
N SER A 361 -1.04 8.51 27.71
CA SER A 361 -2.29 7.75 27.63
C SER A 361 -2.03 6.24 27.59
N VAL A 362 -1.15 5.80 26.68
CA VAL A 362 -0.76 4.38 26.56
C VAL A 362 -0.13 3.87 27.86
N SER A 363 0.75 4.67 28.50
CA SER A 363 1.41 4.23 29.74
C SER A 363 0.43 4.07 30.89
N ASP A 364 -0.48 5.02 31.06
CA ASP A 364 -1.46 4.98 32.15
C ASP A 364 -2.39 3.77 31.98
N MET A 365 -3.01 3.63 30.80
CA MET A 365 -3.99 2.58 30.51
C MET A 365 -3.37 1.18 30.51
N LEU A 366 -2.20 1.03 29.89
CA LEU A 366 -1.51 -0.26 29.87
C LEU A 366 -1.03 -0.67 31.27
N SER A 367 -0.63 0.30 32.12
CA SER A 367 -0.27 -0.02 33.52
C SER A 367 -1.45 -0.62 34.26
N PHE A 368 -2.64 -0.04 34.16
CA PHE A 368 -3.88 -0.59 34.76
C PHE A 368 -4.16 -1.99 34.24
N TYR A 369 -4.10 -2.19 32.91
CA TYR A 369 -4.35 -3.51 32.32
C TYR A 369 -3.40 -4.58 32.87
N LEU A 370 -2.08 -4.29 32.95
CA LEU A 370 -1.08 -5.23 33.42
C LEU A 370 -1.26 -5.58 34.92
N GLU A 371 -1.71 -4.63 35.72
CA GLU A 371 -2.01 -4.84 37.15
C GLU A 371 -3.27 -5.69 37.36
N GLU A 372 -4.30 -5.46 36.55
CA GLU A 372 -5.56 -6.23 36.60
C GLU A 372 -5.40 -7.64 35.98
N ASN A 373 -4.48 -7.83 35.04
CA ASN A 373 -4.31 -9.08 34.29
C ASN A 373 -2.88 -9.67 34.43
N PRO A 374 -2.42 -10.03 35.64
CA PRO A 374 -1.02 -10.44 35.87
C PRO A 374 -0.61 -11.70 35.09
N ALA A 375 -1.55 -12.63 34.84
CA ALA A 375 -1.28 -13.83 34.03
C ALA A 375 -0.97 -13.46 32.57
N GLN A 376 -1.77 -12.58 31.97
CA GLN A 376 -1.55 -12.10 30.59
C GLN A 376 -0.26 -11.25 30.50
N ALA A 377 -0.02 -10.41 31.50
CA ALA A 377 1.21 -9.62 31.60
C ALA A 377 2.46 -10.51 31.65
N GLN A 378 2.40 -11.62 32.38
CA GLN A 378 3.50 -12.60 32.43
C GLN A 378 3.75 -13.24 31.06
N ILE A 379 2.71 -13.60 30.31
CA ILE A 379 2.81 -14.15 28.96
C ILE A 379 3.50 -13.15 28.02
N ILE A 380 3.08 -11.88 28.05
CA ILE A 380 3.70 -10.81 27.24
C ILE A 380 5.20 -10.70 27.58
N VAL A 381 5.54 -10.61 28.86
CA VAL A 381 6.97 -10.48 29.26
C VAL A 381 7.78 -11.71 28.87
N GLN A 382 7.21 -12.93 28.93
CA GLN A 382 7.89 -14.14 28.46
C GLN A 382 8.14 -14.09 26.95
N LYS A 383 7.20 -13.60 26.15
CA LYS A 383 7.39 -13.37 24.69
C LYS A 383 8.52 -12.38 24.44
N VAL A 384 8.57 -11.27 25.19
CA VAL A 384 9.67 -10.27 25.12
C VAL A 384 11.03 -10.90 25.44
N ILE A 385 11.12 -11.73 26.48
CA ILE A 385 12.36 -12.42 26.85
C ILE A 385 12.78 -13.39 25.74
N LEU A 386 11.85 -14.09 25.14
CA LEU A 386 12.11 -15.00 24.01
C LEU A 386 12.66 -14.23 22.80
N ALA A 387 12.04 -13.11 22.44
CA ALA A 387 12.47 -12.23 21.37
C ALA A 387 13.90 -11.70 21.61
N ALA A 388 14.17 -11.18 22.82
CA ALA A 388 15.48 -10.67 23.22
C ALA A 388 16.55 -11.78 23.18
N THR A 389 16.20 -13.01 23.59
CA THR A 389 17.09 -14.16 23.55
C THR A 389 17.45 -14.52 22.11
N ALA A 390 16.46 -14.58 21.21
CA ALA A 390 16.64 -14.85 19.80
C ALA A 390 17.52 -13.76 19.13
N ARG A 391 17.25 -12.48 19.41
CA ARG A 391 18.05 -11.35 18.90
C ARG A 391 19.49 -11.41 19.38
N ASN A 392 19.72 -11.69 20.66
CA ASN A 392 21.08 -11.81 21.21
C ASN A 392 21.85 -12.98 20.58
N ALA A 393 21.17 -14.12 20.35
CA ALA A 393 21.77 -15.25 19.63
C ALA A 393 22.13 -14.85 18.17
N ALA A 394 21.25 -14.14 17.47
CA ALA A 394 21.50 -13.65 16.13
C ALA A 394 22.70 -12.67 16.07
N ARG A 395 22.79 -11.75 17.05
CA ARG A 395 23.94 -10.83 17.16
C ARG A 395 25.26 -11.57 17.34
N LYS A 396 25.32 -12.54 18.24
CA LYS A 396 26.52 -13.37 18.46
C LYS A 396 26.92 -14.13 17.19
N ALA A 397 25.94 -14.69 16.46
CA ALA A 397 26.18 -15.37 15.19
C ALA A 397 26.78 -14.41 14.15
N ARG A 398 26.23 -13.19 14.02
CA ARG A 398 26.79 -12.14 13.13
C ARG A 398 28.21 -11.74 13.48
N GLU A 399 28.50 -11.51 14.76
CA GLU A 399 29.84 -11.16 15.23
C GLU A 399 30.87 -12.26 14.89
N MET A 400 30.49 -13.54 15.03
CA MET A 400 31.34 -14.65 14.60
C MET A 400 31.60 -14.68 13.09
N VAL A 401 30.59 -14.38 12.30
CA VAL A 401 30.70 -14.30 10.82
C VAL A 401 31.55 -13.10 10.43
N GLN A 402 31.33 -11.92 11.03
CA GLN A 402 32.14 -10.72 10.76
C GLN A 402 33.62 -10.92 11.09
N ARG A 403 33.94 -11.57 12.22
CA ARG A 403 35.33 -11.92 12.55
C ARG A 403 35.99 -12.86 11.53
N LYS A 404 35.21 -13.77 10.90
CA LYS A 404 35.69 -14.61 9.79
C LYS A 404 35.82 -13.82 8.48
N SER A 405 34.97 -12.83 8.23
CA SER A 405 34.94 -12.02 7.00
C SER A 405 36.06 -10.96 6.95
N ILE A 406 36.55 -10.47 8.09
CA ILE A 406 37.69 -9.54 8.13
C ILE A 406 38.98 -10.21 7.64
N MET A 407 39.09 -11.54 7.71
CA MET A 407 40.20 -12.30 7.15
C MET A 407 40.04 -12.72 5.69
N SER A 408 38.84 -12.62 5.11
CA SER A 408 38.54 -12.81 3.68
C SER A 408 37.89 -11.55 3.16
N GLY A 409 38.63 -10.74 2.41
CA GLY A 409 38.25 -9.39 1.94
C GLY A 409 36.80 -9.26 1.54
N SER A 410 36.13 -8.23 2.05
CA SER A 410 34.72 -7.88 1.83
C SER A 410 34.47 -7.48 0.38
N GLY A 411 34.28 -8.48 -0.51
CA GLY A 411 33.85 -8.28 -1.90
C GLY A 411 32.33 -8.47 -2.05
N LEU A 412 31.82 -7.97 -3.16
CA LEU A 412 30.46 -8.29 -3.63
C LEU A 412 30.27 -9.81 -3.73
N PRO A 413 29.03 -10.34 -3.63
CA PRO A 413 28.79 -11.77 -3.74
C PRO A 413 29.45 -12.35 -4.98
N GLY A 414 30.20 -13.43 -4.86
CA GLY A 414 30.94 -14.02 -5.99
C GLY A 414 30.06 -14.45 -7.16
N LYS A 415 28.76 -14.59 -6.92
CA LYS A 415 27.76 -14.87 -7.96
C LYS A 415 27.23 -13.63 -8.67
N LEU A 416 27.37 -12.44 -8.11
CA LEU A 416 26.90 -11.21 -8.71
C LEU A 416 27.70 -10.90 -9.97
N SER A 417 27.00 -10.81 -11.09
CA SER A 417 27.55 -10.23 -12.32
C SER A 417 27.12 -8.77 -12.38
N ASP A 418 27.99 -7.88 -11.84
CA ASP A 418 27.69 -6.46 -11.69
C ASP A 418 27.74 -5.68 -12.99
N CYS A 419 27.18 -4.46 -13.01
CA CYS A 419 27.26 -3.50 -14.12
C CYS A 419 28.37 -2.46 -13.90
N SER A 420 28.74 -1.74 -14.97
CA SER A 420 29.80 -0.73 -14.91
C SER A 420 29.31 0.68 -14.54
N GLU A 421 28.04 0.99 -14.75
CA GLU A 421 27.43 2.25 -14.34
C GLU A 421 27.44 2.41 -12.81
N ARG A 422 27.59 3.63 -12.32
CA ARG A 422 27.66 3.96 -10.90
C ARG A 422 26.46 4.72 -10.37
N ASP A 423 25.69 5.34 -11.27
CA ASP A 423 24.47 6.04 -10.89
C ASP A 423 23.33 5.03 -10.65
N PRO A 424 22.86 4.86 -9.38
CA PRO A 424 21.83 3.88 -9.08
C PRO A 424 20.53 4.07 -9.87
N SER A 425 20.22 5.31 -10.26
CA SER A 425 19.00 5.64 -11.01
C SER A 425 18.99 5.06 -12.41
N LYS A 426 20.17 4.78 -12.96
CA LYS A 426 20.37 4.19 -14.29
C LYS A 426 20.63 2.69 -14.23
N CYS A 427 20.87 2.15 -13.04
CA CYS A 427 21.24 0.75 -12.84
C CYS A 427 20.04 -0.12 -12.50
N GLU A 428 20.05 -1.34 -13.02
CA GLU A 428 19.05 -2.35 -12.70
C GLU A 428 19.70 -3.70 -12.39
N ILE A 429 19.07 -4.45 -11.46
CA ILE A 429 19.52 -5.79 -11.09
C ILE A 429 18.40 -6.79 -11.33
N PHE A 430 18.73 -7.92 -11.96
CA PHE A 430 17.83 -9.04 -12.13
C PHE A 430 18.16 -10.12 -11.11
N LEU A 431 17.17 -10.47 -10.30
CA LEU A 431 17.18 -11.62 -9.39
C LEU A 431 16.66 -12.82 -10.20
N VAL A 432 17.55 -13.72 -10.57
CA VAL A 432 17.26 -14.78 -11.54
C VAL A 432 17.21 -16.14 -10.84
N GLU A 433 16.22 -16.96 -11.21
CA GLU A 433 16.11 -18.32 -10.70
C GLU A 433 17.20 -19.22 -11.29
N GLY A 434 18.07 -19.72 -10.43
CA GLY A 434 19.08 -20.72 -10.76
C GLY A 434 20.29 -20.21 -11.56
N ASP A 435 21.32 -21.03 -11.55
CA ASP A 435 22.60 -20.73 -12.22
C ASP A 435 22.49 -20.85 -13.76
N SER A 436 21.59 -21.70 -14.26
CA SER A 436 21.39 -21.92 -15.72
C SER A 436 20.81 -20.66 -16.38
N ALA A 437 19.63 -20.20 -15.91
CA ALA A 437 19.02 -18.98 -16.41
C ALA A 437 19.89 -17.76 -16.12
N GLY A 438 20.57 -17.72 -14.95
CA GLY A 438 21.55 -16.70 -14.62
C GLY A 438 22.71 -16.64 -15.59
N GLY A 439 23.20 -17.78 -16.11
CA GLY A 439 24.23 -17.86 -17.12
C GLY A 439 23.79 -17.27 -18.47
N THR A 440 22.58 -17.61 -18.93
CA THR A 440 21.98 -17.05 -20.14
C THR A 440 21.75 -15.54 -20.02
N ALA A 441 21.17 -15.09 -18.89
CA ALA A 441 20.95 -13.68 -18.60
C ALA A 441 22.27 -12.88 -18.56
N LYS A 442 23.33 -13.44 -17.96
CA LYS A 442 24.66 -12.83 -17.92
C LYS A 442 25.25 -12.63 -19.32
N GLN A 443 24.99 -13.55 -20.27
CA GLN A 443 25.44 -13.43 -21.66
C GLN A 443 24.59 -12.41 -22.43
N GLY A 444 23.28 -12.39 -22.23
CA GLY A 444 22.33 -11.56 -22.96
C GLY A 444 22.23 -10.11 -22.48
N ARG A 445 22.64 -9.79 -21.24
CA ARG A 445 22.46 -8.46 -20.64
C ARG A 445 23.32 -7.36 -21.27
N ASP A 446 22.92 -6.13 -21.12
CA ASP A 446 23.81 -4.99 -21.28
C ASP A 446 24.66 -4.81 -20.00
N ARG A 447 25.96 -5.02 -20.13
CA ARG A 447 26.93 -4.95 -19.02
C ARG A 447 27.12 -3.54 -18.48
N HIS A 448 26.68 -2.53 -19.21
CA HIS A 448 26.83 -1.15 -18.80
C HIS A 448 25.94 -0.85 -17.58
N PHE A 449 24.66 -1.20 -17.63
CA PHE A 449 23.69 -0.81 -16.60
C PHE A 449 22.91 -1.99 -15.99
N GLN A 450 23.03 -3.21 -16.51
CA GLN A 450 22.31 -4.39 -16.00
C GLN A 450 23.23 -5.29 -15.19
N ALA A 451 22.81 -5.63 -13.96
CA ALA A 451 23.44 -6.61 -13.09
C ALA A 451 22.58 -7.88 -13.01
N ILE A 452 23.20 -9.04 -12.83
CA ILE A 452 22.53 -10.33 -12.67
C ILE A 452 22.99 -10.98 -11.34
N LEU A 453 22.03 -11.35 -10.51
CA LEU A 453 22.23 -12.14 -9.30
C LEU A 453 21.42 -13.44 -9.41
N PRO A 454 22.04 -14.58 -9.71
CA PRO A 454 21.37 -15.87 -9.66
C PRO A 454 21.13 -16.30 -8.20
N LEU A 455 19.89 -16.73 -7.91
CA LEU A 455 19.48 -17.28 -6.64
C LEU A 455 19.42 -18.82 -6.73
N ARG A 456 19.86 -19.52 -5.68
CA ARG A 456 19.85 -20.99 -5.66
C ARG A 456 18.50 -21.53 -5.20
N GLY A 457 17.58 -21.71 -6.15
CA GLY A 457 16.27 -22.33 -5.90
C GLY A 457 15.39 -21.52 -4.93
N LYS A 458 14.57 -22.23 -4.17
CA LYS A 458 13.62 -21.64 -3.22
C LYS A 458 14.38 -21.01 -2.05
N ILE A 459 14.27 -19.67 -1.92
CA ILE A 459 14.83 -18.97 -0.76
C ILE A 459 14.03 -19.30 0.51
N LEU A 460 14.61 -18.94 1.67
CA LEU A 460 13.95 -19.13 2.96
C LEU A 460 12.61 -18.39 3.01
N ASN A 461 11.55 -19.09 3.45
CA ASN A 461 10.28 -18.44 3.76
C ASN A 461 10.42 -17.61 5.04
N VAL A 462 10.53 -16.29 4.88
CA VAL A 462 10.77 -15.37 5.98
C VAL A 462 9.55 -15.15 6.87
N GLU A 463 8.35 -15.48 6.39
CA GLU A 463 7.13 -15.41 7.19
C GLU A 463 7.13 -16.42 8.34
N LYS A 464 7.70 -17.62 8.11
CA LYS A 464 7.80 -18.71 9.08
C LYS A 464 9.09 -18.73 9.88
N SER A 465 10.03 -17.85 9.58
CA SER A 465 11.39 -17.99 10.08
C SER A 465 11.72 -16.92 11.12
N MET A 466 12.36 -17.35 12.20
CA MET A 466 12.92 -16.42 13.18
C MET A 466 13.95 -15.49 12.51
N GLN A 467 13.97 -14.23 12.90
CA GLN A 467 14.77 -13.18 12.30
C GLN A 467 16.28 -13.55 12.17
N HIS A 468 16.86 -14.26 13.17
CA HIS A 468 18.25 -14.66 13.10
C HIS A 468 18.51 -15.63 11.94
N LYS A 469 17.59 -16.59 11.67
CA LYS A 469 17.72 -17.53 10.55
C LYS A 469 17.62 -16.81 9.20
N VAL A 470 16.81 -15.75 9.13
CA VAL A 470 16.69 -14.92 7.92
C VAL A 470 18.05 -14.28 7.61
N PHE A 471 18.71 -13.68 8.60
CA PHE A 471 20.01 -13.05 8.40
C PHE A 471 21.20 -14.03 8.33
N GLU A 472 21.01 -15.29 8.70
CA GLU A 472 22.01 -16.35 8.50
C GLU A 472 21.94 -16.98 7.10
N ASN A 473 20.80 -16.83 6.39
CA ASN A 473 20.61 -17.39 5.07
C ASN A 473 21.53 -16.71 4.03
N GLU A 474 22.28 -17.50 3.27
CA GLU A 474 23.26 -16.98 2.30
C GLU A 474 22.62 -16.21 1.15
N GLU A 475 21.49 -16.66 0.60
CA GLU A 475 20.84 -15.99 -0.52
C GLU A 475 20.28 -14.61 -0.09
N ILE A 476 19.75 -14.53 1.13
CA ILE A 476 19.31 -13.26 1.72
C ILE A 476 20.50 -12.32 1.96
N LYS A 477 21.62 -12.80 2.51
CA LYS A 477 22.86 -12.01 2.65
C LYS A 477 23.36 -11.50 1.31
N ASN A 478 23.33 -12.34 0.28
CA ASN A 478 23.74 -11.98 -1.06
C ASN A 478 22.86 -10.85 -1.63
N MET A 479 21.53 -10.90 -1.40
CA MET A 479 20.62 -9.82 -1.80
C MET A 479 20.93 -8.51 -1.09
N TYR A 480 21.09 -8.50 0.25
CA TYR A 480 21.47 -7.29 0.99
C TYR A 480 22.79 -6.70 0.48
N THR A 481 23.80 -7.54 0.30
CA THR A 481 25.12 -7.11 -0.16
C THR A 481 25.09 -6.61 -1.61
N ALA A 482 24.40 -7.31 -2.49
CA ALA A 482 24.28 -6.92 -3.90
C ALA A 482 23.54 -5.58 -4.05
N LEU A 483 22.42 -5.41 -3.35
CA LEU A 483 21.63 -4.19 -3.36
C LEU A 483 22.34 -3.01 -2.68
N GLY A 484 23.31 -3.26 -1.81
CA GLY A 484 24.00 -2.22 -1.06
C GLY A 484 23.16 -1.64 0.08
N VAL A 485 22.24 -2.43 0.62
CA VAL A 485 21.37 -2.02 1.74
C VAL A 485 21.75 -2.75 3.01
N SER A 486 21.42 -2.16 4.15
CA SER A 486 21.64 -2.75 5.46
C SER A 486 20.43 -2.51 6.37
N VAL A 487 20.33 -3.25 7.45
CA VAL A 487 19.33 -3.03 8.50
C VAL A 487 19.91 -2.13 9.57
N GLY A 488 19.13 -1.14 9.97
CA GLY A 488 19.45 -0.16 11.01
C GLY A 488 19.84 1.20 10.46
N THR A 489 19.13 2.22 10.91
CA THR A 489 19.45 3.65 10.76
C THR A 489 19.79 4.22 12.13
N GLU A 490 20.19 5.49 12.21
CA GLU A 490 20.41 6.17 13.50
C GLU A 490 19.12 6.33 14.31
N GLU A 491 17.99 6.36 13.64
CA GLU A 491 16.67 6.59 14.24
C GLU A 491 15.91 5.30 14.58
N ASP A 492 16.12 4.24 13.80
CA ASP A 492 15.44 2.94 13.97
C ASP A 492 16.38 1.77 13.58
N GLU A 493 16.65 0.90 14.56
CA GLU A 493 17.51 -0.28 14.36
C GLU A 493 16.93 -1.32 13.38
N ARG A 494 15.65 -1.25 13.04
CA ARG A 494 14.98 -2.16 12.09
C ARG A 494 14.77 -1.56 10.72
N ALA A 495 14.82 -0.23 10.61
CA ALA A 495 14.61 0.44 9.34
C ALA A 495 15.65 0.03 8.30
N LEU A 496 15.22 -0.01 7.04
CA LEU A 496 16.12 -0.31 5.93
C LEU A 496 16.99 0.91 5.63
N ASN A 497 18.31 0.74 5.73
CA ASN A 497 19.24 1.77 5.32
C ASN A 497 19.50 1.66 3.82
N THR A 498 18.98 2.61 3.06
CA THR A 498 19.08 2.68 1.60
C THR A 498 20.16 3.67 1.12
N THR A 499 20.97 4.25 2.02
CA THR A 499 21.97 5.28 1.69
C THR A 499 22.97 4.82 0.63
N LYS A 500 23.28 3.53 0.60
CA LYS A 500 24.22 2.92 -0.36
C LYS A 500 23.50 2.02 -1.39
N LEU A 501 22.19 2.25 -1.62
CA LEU A 501 21.44 1.50 -2.62
C LEU A 501 22.11 1.64 -3.99
N ARG A 502 22.28 0.52 -4.68
CA ARG A 502 23.05 0.46 -5.94
C ARG A 502 22.19 0.40 -7.18
N TYR A 503 20.91 0.04 -7.07
CA TYR A 503 20.02 -0.14 -8.20
C TYR A 503 18.63 0.40 -7.84
N HIS A 504 18.11 1.32 -8.65
CA HIS A 504 16.74 1.82 -8.51
C HIS A 504 15.72 0.96 -9.27
N LYS A 505 16.16 -0.14 -9.86
CA LYS A 505 15.26 -1.12 -10.47
C LYS A 505 15.72 -2.52 -10.11
N VAL A 506 14.90 -3.22 -9.34
CA VAL A 506 15.11 -4.61 -8.90
C VAL A 506 14.08 -5.47 -9.59
N VAL A 507 14.51 -6.33 -10.50
CA VAL A 507 13.63 -7.13 -11.36
C VAL A 507 13.69 -8.59 -10.92
N ILE A 508 12.55 -9.13 -10.50
CA ILE A 508 12.38 -10.55 -10.19
C ILE A 508 12.12 -11.28 -11.51
N MET A 509 12.96 -12.23 -11.85
CA MET A 509 12.90 -12.99 -13.10
C MET A 509 12.99 -14.49 -12.81
N THR A 510 11.83 -15.14 -12.77
CA THR A 510 11.65 -16.57 -12.49
C THR A 510 11.06 -17.31 -13.70
N ASP A 511 11.15 -18.62 -13.69
CA ASP A 511 10.56 -19.48 -14.70
C ASP A 511 9.02 -19.35 -14.72
N ALA A 512 8.41 -19.58 -15.87
CA ALA A 512 6.96 -19.49 -16.07
C ALA A 512 6.23 -20.79 -15.65
N ASP A 513 6.69 -21.41 -14.58
CA ASP A 513 6.11 -22.63 -14.02
C ASP A 513 5.64 -22.44 -12.56
N ILE A 514 5.14 -23.48 -11.94
CA ILE A 514 4.63 -23.46 -10.56
C ILE A 514 5.76 -23.15 -9.56
N ASP A 515 6.95 -23.71 -9.78
CA ASP A 515 8.10 -23.50 -8.91
C ASP A 515 8.64 -22.07 -9.01
N GLY A 516 8.73 -21.51 -10.23
CA GLY A 516 9.10 -20.12 -10.44
C GLY A 516 8.11 -19.14 -9.82
N SER A 517 6.81 -19.40 -9.92
CA SER A 517 5.76 -18.63 -9.25
C SER A 517 5.91 -18.68 -7.72
N HIS A 518 6.27 -19.82 -7.16
CA HIS A 518 6.54 -19.96 -5.72
C HIS A 518 7.81 -19.20 -5.31
N ILE A 519 8.88 -19.24 -6.11
CA ILE A 519 10.12 -18.49 -5.85
C ILE A 519 9.86 -16.99 -5.90
N ALA A 520 9.10 -16.51 -6.91
CA ALA A 520 8.68 -15.11 -6.97
C ALA A 520 7.91 -14.70 -5.72
N THR A 521 6.99 -15.54 -5.25
CA THR A 521 6.21 -15.28 -4.03
C THR A 521 7.10 -15.21 -2.78
N LEU A 522 8.09 -16.10 -2.64
CA LEU A 522 9.05 -16.07 -1.55
C LEU A 522 9.90 -14.77 -1.57
N ILE A 523 10.35 -14.35 -2.74
CA ILE A 523 11.11 -13.11 -2.93
C ILE A 523 10.21 -11.90 -2.59
N LEU A 524 8.97 -11.87 -3.06
CA LEU A 524 8.00 -10.80 -2.73
C LEU A 524 7.71 -10.76 -1.23
N THR A 525 7.55 -11.91 -0.57
CA THR A 525 7.38 -11.98 0.90
C THR A 525 8.58 -11.36 1.61
N PHE A 526 9.80 -11.66 1.15
CA PHE A 526 11.01 -11.07 1.70
C PHE A 526 11.06 -9.55 1.49
N PHE A 527 10.75 -9.05 0.29
CA PHE A 527 10.71 -7.61 0.04
C PHE A 527 9.63 -6.93 0.89
N PHE A 528 8.44 -7.50 0.98
CA PHE A 528 7.35 -6.94 1.78
C PHE A 528 7.69 -6.86 3.27
N ARG A 529 8.37 -7.88 3.84
CA ARG A 529 8.69 -7.96 5.27
C ARG A 529 9.95 -7.21 5.68
N TYR A 530 10.96 -7.16 4.81
CA TYR A 530 12.31 -6.67 5.17
C TYR A 530 12.82 -5.51 4.32
N MET A 531 12.18 -5.20 3.20
CA MET A 531 12.58 -4.16 2.26
C MET A 531 11.36 -3.40 1.69
N LYS A 532 10.35 -3.17 2.54
CA LYS A 532 9.07 -2.56 2.16
C LYS A 532 9.27 -1.20 1.49
N GLU A 533 10.22 -0.41 1.96
CA GLU A 533 10.56 0.91 1.42
C GLU A 533 10.99 0.85 -0.06
N LEU A 534 11.60 -0.25 -0.51
CA LEU A 534 11.94 -0.40 -1.94
C LEU A 534 10.71 -0.64 -2.80
N VAL A 535 9.70 -1.33 -2.25
CA VAL A 535 8.40 -1.53 -2.92
C VAL A 535 7.63 -0.21 -2.97
N GLU A 536 7.55 0.51 -1.87
CA GLU A 536 6.87 1.80 -1.76
C GLU A 536 7.48 2.88 -2.67
N LYS A 537 8.82 2.90 -2.80
CA LYS A 537 9.54 3.76 -3.76
C LYS A 537 9.38 3.30 -5.21
N GLY A 538 8.74 2.15 -5.46
CA GLY A 538 8.48 1.61 -6.79
C GLY A 538 9.72 1.09 -7.50
N PHE A 539 10.68 0.56 -6.77
CA PHE A 539 11.92 0.01 -7.33
C PHE A 539 11.85 -1.49 -7.63
N VAL A 540 10.76 -2.18 -7.24
CA VAL A 540 10.60 -3.62 -7.42
C VAL A 540 9.69 -3.93 -8.60
N TYR A 541 10.14 -4.82 -9.48
CA TYR A 541 9.45 -5.22 -10.69
C TYR A 541 9.47 -6.74 -10.86
N ILE A 542 8.52 -7.27 -11.62
CA ILE A 542 8.49 -8.66 -12.08
C ILE A 542 8.65 -8.64 -13.60
N ALA A 543 9.61 -9.41 -14.11
CA ALA A 543 9.76 -9.63 -15.55
C ALA A 543 8.66 -10.54 -16.08
N THR A 544 8.16 -10.24 -17.26
CA THR A 544 7.16 -11.04 -17.97
C THR A 544 7.74 -11.58 -19.28
N PRO A 545 8.52 -12.68 -19.23
CA PRO A 545 9.02 -13.31 -20.45
C PRO A 545 7.87 -13.90 -21.27
N PRO A 546 8.01 -14.07 -22.60
CA PRO A 546 6.97 -14.68 -23.42
C PRO A 546 6.80 -16.17 -23.10
N LEU A 547 5.58 -16.66 -23.24
CA LEU A 547 5.25 -18.06 -23.04
C LEU A 547 5.46 -18.90 -24.32
N TYR A 548 5.34 -18.27 -25.49
CA TYR A 548 5.42 -18.97 -26.77
C TYR A 548 6.29 -18.24 -27.79
N LEU A 549 6.94 -19.02 -28.65
CA LEU A 549 7.56 -18.57 -29.88
C LEU A 549 6.87 -19.26 -31.05
N LEU A 550 6.31 -18.49 -31.95
CA LEU A 550 5.70 -18.93 -33.20
C LEU A 550 6.68 -18.77 -34.35
N LYS A 551 6.87 -19.79 -35.18
CA LYS A 551 7.81 -19.78 -36.32
C LYS A 551 7.10 -20.16 -37.61
N LYS A 552 7.24 -19.30 -38.63
CA LYS A 552 6.81 -19.58 -40.01
C LYS A 552 7.97 -19.23 -40.97
N GLY A 553 8.79 -20.20 -41.27
CA GLY A 553 10.01 -19.95 -42.03
C GLY A 553 10.97 -19.03 -41.28
N LYS A 554 11.19 -17.80 -41.81
CA LYS A 554 12.02 -16.79 -41.14
C LYS A 554 11.23 -15.83 -40.23
N ASP A 555 9.90 -15.82 -40.32
CA ASP A 555 9.05 -14.99 -39.50
C ASP A 555 8.91 -15.64 -38.09
N GLN A 556 9.33 -14.92 -37.05
CA GLN A 556 9.28 -15.35 -35.66
C GLN A 556 8.51 -14.30 -34.85
N ARG A 557 7.53 -14.75 -34.07
CA ARG A 557 6.73 -13.89 -33.19
C ARG A 557 6.62 -14.50 -31.82
N TYR A 558 6.73 -13.65 -30.80
CA TYR A 558 6.54 -14.03 -29.41
C TYR A 558 5.12 -13.70 -28.97
N CYS A 559 4.58 -14.47 -28.01
CA CYS A 559 3.30 -14.19 -27.37
C CYS A 559 3.31 -14.59 -25.89
N TRP A 560 2.50 -13.88 -25.11
CA TRP A 560 2.50 -13.92 -23.64
C TRP A 560 1.28 -14.61 -23.07
N SER A 561 0.27 -14.93 -23.90
CA SER A 561 -0.91 -15.68 -23.47
C SER A 561 -1.36 -16.71 -24.51
N ASP A 562 -2.22 -17.64 -24.11
CA ASP A 562 -2.84 -18.62 -25.02
C ASP A 562 -3.74 -17.93 -26.04
N GLU A 563 -4.48 -16.90 -25.60
CA GLU A 563 -5.37 -16.11 -26.45
C GLU A 563 -4.58 -15.39 -27.55
N GLU A 564 -3.48 -14.75 -27.18
CA GLU A 564 -2.57 -14.07 -28.12
C GLU A 564 -1.94 -15.06 -29.11
N ARG A 565 -1.50 -16.22 -28.62
CA ARG A 565 -1.00 -17.32 -29.48
C ARG A 565 -2.03 -17.70 -30.55
N ASP A 566 -3.28 -17.91 -30.16
CA ASP A 566 -4.34 -18.38 -31.06
C ASP A 566 -4.71 -17.31 -32.12
N ILE A 567 -4.67 -16.04 -31.74
CA ILE A 567 -4.84 -14.91 -32.67
C ILE A 567 -3.69 -14.86 -33.66
N LEU A 568 -2.45 -14.85 -33.17
CA LEU A 568 -1.26 -14.76 -34.02
C LEU A 568 -1.10 -15.96 -34.94
N VAL A 569 -1.48 -17.17 -34.50
CA VAL A 569 -1.50 -18.37 -35.35
C VAL A 569 -2.48 -18.19 -36.52
N LYS A 570 -3.66 -17.61 -36.28
CA LYS A 570 -4.66 -17.34 -37.34
C LYS A 570 -4.13 -16.30 -38.33
N GLU A 571 -3.52 -15.23 -37.83
CA GLU A 571 -2.92 -14.18 -38.67
C GLU A 571 -1.77 -14.73 -39.53
N MET A 572 -0.85 -15.46 -38.92
CA MET A 572 0.29 -16.04 -39.63
C MET A 572 -0.12 -17.06 -40.68
N LYS A 573 -1.22 -17.81 -40.47
CA LYS A 573 -1.80 -18.69 -41.48
C LYS A 573 -2.36 -17.94 -42.68
N GLY A 574 -2.97 -16.78 -42.46
CA GLY A 574 -3.51 -15.94 -43.57
C GLY A 574 -4.52 -16.67 -44.44
N GLY A 575 -5.33 -17.56 -43.86
CA GLY A 575 -6.32 -18.37 -44.57
C GLY A 575 -5.73 -19.55 -45.39
N LYS A 576 -4.41 -19.82 -45.29
CA LYS A 576 -3.71 -20.92 -45.96
C LYS A 576 -3.40 -22.01 -44.93
N ASP A 577 -3.42 -23.28 -45.39
CA ASP A 577 -3.00 -24.40 -44.55
C ASP A 577 -1.46 -24.50 -44.53
N VAL A 578 -0.86 -23.66 -43.69
CA VAL A 578 0.59 -23.60 -43.49
C VAL A 578 0.92 -24.07 -42.09
N ASN A 579 1.90 -24.95 -41.97
CA ASN A 579 2.38 -25.43 -40.69
C ASN A 579 3.16 -24.31 -39.96
N ILE A 580 2.75 -23.97 -38.74
CA ILE A 580 3.41 -23.02 -37.85
C ILE A 580 4.08 -23.81 -36.74
N GLY A 581 5.37 -23.65 -36.57
CA GLY A 581 6.09 -24.21 -35.44
C GLY A 581 5.72 -23.42 -34.17
N ILE A 582 5.21 -24.10 -33.16
CA ILE A 582 4.88 -23.50 -31.85
C ILE A 582 5.87 -24.09 -30.84
N GLN A 583 6.68 -23.24 -30.24
CA GLN A 583 7.57 -23.59 -29.15
C GLN A 583 7.03 -22.93 -27.87
N ARG A 584 6.72 -23.73 -26.84
CA ARG A 584 6.36 -23.25 -25.52
C ARG A 584 7.61 -23.19 -24.65
N TYR A 585 7.83 -22.06 -23.98
CA TYR A 585 8.87 -21.90 -22.98
C TYR A 585 8.32 -22.23 -21.60
N LYS A 586 8.93 -23.21 -20.91
CA LYS A 586 8.62 -23.55 -19.53
C LYS A 586 9.57 -22.89 -18.55
N GLY A 587 10.79 -22.59 -18.99
CA GLY A 587 11.79 -21.93 -18.19
C GLY A 587 12.70 -21.01 -18.99
N LEU A 588 13.28 -20.03 -18.31
CA LEU A 588 14.22 -19.05 -18.87
C LEU A 588 15.49 -19.70 -19.44
N GLY A 589 15.86 -20.87 -18.91
CA GLY A 589 16.99 -21.65 -19.39
C GLY A 589 16.80 -22.27 -20.79
N GLU A 590 15.58 -22.28 -21.32
CA GLU A 590 15.26 -22.75 -22.68
C GLU A 590 15.48 -21.67 -23.73
N MET A 591 15.63 -20.40 -23.33
CA MET A 591 15.95 -19.28 -24.18
C MET A 591 17.47 -19.15 -24.35
N ASN A 592 17.91 -18.82 -25.56
CA ASN A 592 19.28 -18.37 -25.75
C ASN A 592 19.44 -16.89 -25.34
N ALA A 593 20.68 -16.41 -25.25
CA ALA A 593 21.00 -15.06 -24.78
C ALA A 593 20.37 -13.94 -25.63
N VAL A 594 20.24 -14.14 -26.94
CA VAL A 594 19.63 -13.17 -27.87
C VAL A 594 18.12 -13.12 -27.65
N GLN A 595 17.47 -14.27 -27.56
CA GLN A 595 16.03 -14.35 -27.30
C GLN A 595 15.67 -13.69 -25.97
N LEU A 596 16.46 -13.95 -24.93
CA LEU A 596 16.24 -13.34 -23.61
C LEU A 596 16.48 -11.83 -23.63
N TRP A 597 17.45 -11.35 -24.41
CA TRP A 597 17.63 -9.92 -24.63
C TRP A 597 16.43 -9.31 -25.32
N ASP A 598 16.05 -9.82 -26.49
CA ASP A 598 15.00 -9.25 -27.34
C ASP A 598 13.63 -9.20 -26.66
N THR A 599 13.37 -10.10 -25.69
CA THR A 599 12.02 -10.23 -25.09
C THR A 599 11.93 -9.74 -23.66
N THR A 600 13.04 -9.77 -22.89
CA THR A 600 12.95 -9.63 -21.43
C THR A 600 13.99 -8.66 -20.85
N LEU A 601 15.18 -8.54 -21.43
CA LEU A 601 16.23 -7.67 -20.90
C LEU A 601 16.30 -6.31 -21.60
N ASN A 602 15.96 -6.22 -22.90
CA ASN A 602 16.01 -4.98 -23.65
C ASN A 602 14.97 -3.97 -23.14
N PRO A 603 15.40 -2.78 -22.64
CA PRO A 603 14.49 -1.78 -22.10
C PRO A 603 13.41 -1.28 -23.07
N GLU A 604 13.68 -1.33 -24.38
CA GLU A 604 12.77 -0.83 -25.42
C GLU A 604 11.66 -1.83 -25.79
N GLU A 605 11.90 -3.14 -25.59
CA GLU A 605 10.99 -4.20 -26.06
C GLU A 605 10.32 -4.97 -24.91
N ARG A 606 10.93 -4.97 -23.72
CA ARG A 606 10.49 -5.76 -22.57
C ARG A 606 9.24 -5.19 -21.91
N THR A 607 8.46 -6.08 -21.30
CA THR A 607 7.39 -5.72 -20.39
C THR A 607 7.78 -6.05 -18.94
N LEU A 608 7.71 -5.05 -18.06
CA LEU A 608 7.93 -5.22 -16.62
C LEU A 608 6.66 -4.84 -15.85
N LYS A 609 6.23 -5.72 -14.96
CA LYS A 609 5.13 -5.44 -14.03
C LYS A 609 5.70 -4.82 -12.76
N ARG A 610 5.37 -3.55 -12.50
CA ARG A 610 5.76 -2.87 -11.26
C ARG A 610 4.98 -3.46 -10.08
N VAL A 611 5.68 -3.73 -8.98
CA VAL A 611 5.04 -4.18 -7.75
C VAL A 611 4.60 -2.97 -6.94
N THR A 612 3.31 -2.93 -6.57
CA THR A 612 2.71 -1.87 -5.75
C THR A 612 2.06 -2.48 -4.51
N ILE A 613 1.94 -1.70 -3.46
CA ILE A 613 1.16 -2.02 -2.27
C ILE A 613 0.00 -1.04 -2.24
N ASP A 614 -1.18 -1.51 -2.62
CA ASP A 614 -2.39 -0.67 -2.65
C ASP A 614 -3.04 -0.58 -1.26
N SER A 615 -3.02 -1.69 -0.51
CA SER A 615 -3.41 -1.76 0.90
C SER A 615 -2.37 -2.57 1.67
N ALA A 616 -1.68 -1.94 2.62
CA ALA A 616 -0.70 -2.62 3.47
C ALA A 616 -1.36 -3.68 4.37
N VAL A 617 -2.61 -3.41 4.81
CA VAL A 617 -3.42 -4.32 5.63
C VAL A 617 -3.75 -5.60 4.85
N GLU A 618 -4.28 -5.45 3.64
CA GLU A 618 -4.66 -6.60 2.82
C GLU A 618 -3.42 -7.39 2.37
N ALA A 619 -2.33 -6.70 2.00
CA ALA A 619 -1.06 -7.35 1.67
C ALA A 619 -0.52 -8.18 2.85
N ASP A 620 -0.53 -7.62 4.07
CA ASP A 620 -0.12 -8.34 5.29
C ASP A 620 -0.99 -9.59 5.51
N ARG A 621 -2.31 -9.46 5.40
CA ARG A 621 -3.26 -10.56 5.55
C ARG A 621 -2.99 -11.68 4.53
N VAL A 622 -2.80 -11.31 3.26
CA VAL A 622 -2.56 -12.27 2.18
C VAL A 622 -1.22 -12.98 2.37
N PHE A 623 -0.14 -12.26 2.68
CA PHE A 623 1.16 -12.90 2.94
C PHE A 623 1.11 -13.81 4.17
N SER A 624 0.49 -13.39 5.27
CA SER A 624 0.34 -14.24 6.46
C SER A 624 -0.49 -15.48 6.19
N MET A 625 -1.58 -15.36 5.43
CA MET A 625 -2.45 -16.49 5.07
C MET A 625 -1.74 -17.48 4.13
N LEU A 626 -1.09 -16.97 3.07
CA LEU A 626 -0.48 -17.84 2.04
C LEU A 626 0.86 -18.42 2.49
N MET A 627 1.67 -17.62 3.21
CA MET A 627 3.05 -17.96 3.53
C MET A 627 3.28 -18.27 5.02
N GLY A 628 2.29 -18.03 5.89
CA GLY A 628 2.33 -18.30 7.33
C GLY A 628 2.22 -19.79 7.67
N ASP A 629 2.27 -20.12 8.98
CA ASP A 629 2.26 -21.49 9.48
C ASP A 629 0.86 -22.14 9.42
N GLU A 630 -0.21 -21.34 9.53
CA GLU A 630 -1.58 -21.81 9.55
C GLU A 630 -2.00 -22.43 8.22
N VAL A 631 -2.41 -23.72 8.26
CA VAL A 631 -2.83 -24.47 7.08
C VAL A 631 -4.31 -24.27 6.74
N PRO A 632 -5.26 -24.26 7.72
CA PRO A 632 -6.68 -24.21 7.41
C PRO A 632 -7.12 -22.96 6.62
N PRO A 633 -6.69 -21.73 6.95
CA PRO A 633 -7.05 -20.54 6.17
C PRO A 633 -6.53 -20.58 4.74
N ARG A 634 -5.29 -21.07 4.54
CA ARG A 634 -4.69 -21.24 3.21
C ARG A 634 -5.48 -22.25 2.38
N ARG A 635 -5.87 -23.39 2.98
CA ARG A 635 -6.67 -24.40 2.33
C ARG A 635 -8.03 -23.84 1.90
N ALA A 636 -8.74 -23.15 2.80
CA ALA A 636 -10.01 -22.53 2.49
C ALA A 636 -9.89 -21.50 1.35
N PHE A 637 -8.83 -20.69 1.34
CA PHE A 637 -8.55 -19.76 0.24
C PHE A 637 -8.34 -20.48 -1.09
N ILE A 638 -7.55 -21.56 -1.11
CA ILE A 638 -7.29 -22.37 -2.31
C ILE A 638 -8.59 -22.98 -2.83
N GLU A 639 -9.41 -23.58 -1.95
CA GLU A 639 -10.68 -24.20 -2.31
C GLU A 639 -11.67 -23.15 -2.89
N ALA A 640 -11.77 -21.98 -2.30
CA ALA A 640 -12.64 -20.89 -2.77
C ALA A 640 -12.21 -20.32 -4.14
N ASN A 641 -10.91 -20.29 -4.42
CA ASN A 641 -10.34 -19.68 -5.64
C ASN A 641 -9.91 -20.71 -6.70
N ALA A 642 -10.10 -22.01 -6.46
CA ALA A 642 -9.65 -23.06 -7.38
C ALA A 642 -10.24 -22.91 -8.80
N LYS A 643 -11.45 -22.38 -8.93
CA LYS A 643 -12.11 -22.14 -10.22
C LYS A 643 -11.41 -21.10 -11.11
N TYR A 644 -10.60 -20.23 -10.51
CA TYR A 644 -9.84 -19.20 -11.24
C TYR A 644 -8.41 -19.63 -11.56
N ALA A 645 -7.96 -20.77 -10.99
CA ALA A 645 -6.62 -21.25 -11.20
C ALA A 645 -6.47 -21.79 -12.64
N LYS A 646 -5.56 -21.21 -13.42
CA LYS A 646 -5.10 -21.80 -14.67
C LYS A 646 -4.03 -22.83 -14.32
N ILE A 647 -4.45 -24.09 -14.19
CA ILE A 647 -3.54 -25.20 -13.88
C ILE A 647 -3.05 -25.78 -15.20
N ASP A 648 -1.74 -25.83 -15.36
CA ASP A 648 -1.09 -26.54 -16.43
C ASP A 648 -1.01 -28.02 -16.01
N ALA A 649 -2.01 -28.82 -16.44
CA ALA A 649 -2.10 -30.24 -16.15
C ALA A 649 -1.43 -31.11 -17.25
#